data_62ba0157a49d2d79e172f3aa58ce8d15
#
_entry.id   62ba0157a49d2d79e172f3aa58ce8d15
#
_cell.length_a   1.000
_cell.length_b   1.000
_cell.length_c   1.000
_cell.angle_alpha   90.00
_cell.angle_beta   90.00
_cell.angle_gamma   90.00
#
_symmetry.space_group_name_H-M   'P 1'
#
loop_
_entity.id
_entity.type
_entity.pdbx_description
1 polymer ?
#
loop_
_entity_poly.entity_id
_entity_poly.type
_entity_poly.pdbx_seq_one_letter_code
_entity_poly.pdbx_strand_id
1 'polypeptide(L)'
;MIADVVPEIHDKITDLKASPALQPEAARFRLFNSISTFLKNVSQSQPLMLVLDDLHWADQSSLRLLEFLARELGDSRFLLVGCYRDTELSRQHTLADTLARLSREPVFSRQVLRGLGQDELGQLIEATTGVQLSQELTGTLYAHTEGNPFFMTEVIRLLSESGKLTAEHIGTPEGVRVPASVREVIGQRLNRLSDLCNQVLTTASIIGREFEFKLLSNLIEDITEDRVLEAVEEALASRIIEEPSGTIDRYQFSHALIQETLAQEISTTRRVRLHARIADALEGLYGDEAEAHAAELAHHYNEAQASTGYTKLVRYSLLAGDQALASHAWGEAITHFERGLVARSIALSGTETASDAEGAALLFGLARAQNATAERHQLSDVVVILSRAFEYYAEAANVSQAVAVAAFPITGVAWLIPGRYELIARALTLVPADSHEAGLLLSLYGGILGSSADYEGAQQALDKALSIARREKDVPLEVETLGLVSGLNFQHLHWQESVDDGLRAIELADGDEYTFSDRFRVVDTLLRMGDLDAARPHAVEYMRRRTEERGTSRRSVSLGLTPITYLSSLEGDWRAAREYSERGLELLPTNTQLLFPRMMLEYETGESAQGEVYLERLLDTTGRTGPDRVFGLVRVAMGIPAVTRITGISGRLDLAKEMDEAVISNQSVPPVYAMQAKVDLALLAVQQADQSAAAEHYSYHLGQRGTMIPNVSSIDRLLGLLSRTMCNLDQSVSHFEDALAFCRKAGYRPELAWACCDYSDGLFERNDMEDHAKSMALLDESLAISADLGMRPLTKRVNERLELLRSQPNAAPAYPGGLTEREVEVLRLLASGKTNSEIAEELIIAEATSRRHVANIYEKIGASNRAEATRYAIREGILPAEDNLISPA
;
A
#
# COMPACT_ATOMS: atom_id res chain seq x y z
N MET A 1 8.46 2.44 -21.64
CA MET A 1 9.06 1.88 -20.39
C MET A 1 10.50 1.37 -20.60
N ILE A 2 10.77 0.30 -21.37
CA ILE A 2 12.19 -0.10 -21.61
C ILE A 2 12.93 1.00 -22.37
N ALA A 3 12.29 1.63 -23.34
CA ALA A 3 12.85 2.76 -24.08
C ALA A 3 13.11 4.02 -23.20
N ASP A 4 12.48 4.12 -22.03
CA ASP A 4 12.74 5.20 -21.09
C ASP A 4 14.06 5.00 -20.32
N VAL A 5 14.57 3.77 -20.30
CA VAL A 5 15.86 3.36 -19.68
C VAL A 5 16.96 3.14 -20.73
N VAL A 6 16.55 2.80 -21.97
CA VAL A 6 17.44 2.57 -23.11
C VAL A 6 16.98 3.47 -24.24
N PRO A 7 17.39 4.76 -24.26
CA PRO A 7 16.90 5.77 -25.22
C PRO A 7 17.10 5.40 -26.69
N GLU A 8 18.15 4.62 -27.01
CA GLU A 8 18.47 4.17 -28.37
C GLU A 8 17.35 3.32 -29.01
N ILE A 9 16.40 2.84 -28.20
CA ILE A 9 15.22 2.14 -28.72
C ILE A 9 14.31 3.11 -29.48
N HIS A 10 14.23 4.38 -29.04
CA HIS A 10 13.45 5.42 -29.75
C HIS A 10 14.00 5.68 -31.15
N ASP A 11 15.32 5.61 -31.34
CA ASP A 11 15.96 5.81 -32.64
C ASP A 11 15.67 4.67 -33.61
N LYS A 12 15.42 3.47 -33.08
CA LYS A 12 15.15 2.27 -33.87
C LYS A 12 13.67 2.01 -34.12
N ILE A 13 12.78 2.54 -33.29
CA ILE A 13 11.32 2.34 -33.36
C ILE A 13 10.64 3.70 -33.29
N THR A 14 10.29 4.26 -34.45
CA THR A 14 9.79 5.64 -34.62
C THR A 14 8.34 5.86 -34.13
N ASP A 15 7.54 4.79 -33.94
CA ASP A 15 6.11 4.88 -33.56
C ASP A 15 5.84 4.53 -32.09
N LEU A 16 6.86 4.60 -31.23
CA LEU A 16 6.69 4.35 -29.79
C LEU A 16 5.89 5.48 -29.15
N LYS A 17 4.72 5.14 -28.60
CA LYS A 17 3.94 6.06 -27.77
C LYS A 17 4.68 6.32 -26.45
N ALA A 18 4.64 7.58 -26.00
CA ALA A 18 5.15 7.94 -24.68
C ALA A 18 4.47 7.10 -23.58
N SER A 19 5.25 6.71 -22.58
CA SER A 19 4.71 5.99 -21.42
C SER A 19 3.76 6.91 -20.64
N PRO A 20 2.58 6.45 -20.22
CA PRO A 20 1.68 7.26 -19.40
C PRO A 20 2.33 7.59 -18.06
N ALA A 21 2.02 8.77 -17.52
CA ALA A 21 2.46 9.16 -16.18
C ALA A 21 1.78 8.25 -15.13
N LEU A 22 2.58 7.51 -14.36
CA LEU A 22 2.13 6.57 -13.35
C LEU A 22 2.64 6.98 -11.97
N GLN A 23 1.94 6.53 -10.93
CA GLN A 23 2.48 6.57 -9.57
C GLN A 23 3.82 5.82 -9.51
N PRO A 24 4.81 6.29 -8.72
CA PRO A 24 6.17 5.75 -8.73
C PRO A 24 6.26 4.22 -8.61
N GLU A 25 5.54 3.62 -7.67
CA GLU A 25 5.54 2.15 -7.52
C GLU A 25 5.00 1.42 -8.75
N ALA A 26 3.94 1.94 -9.36
CA ALA A 26 3.35 1.35 -10.56
C ALA A 26 4.28 1.51 -11.77
N ALA A 27 4.95 2.65 -11.91
CA ALA A 27 5.93 2.91 -12.95
C ALA A 27 7.11 1.94 -12.87
N ARG A 28 7.71 1.78 -11.67
CA ARG A 28 8.81 0.83 -11.44
C ARG A 28 8.38 -0.62 -11.67
N PHE A 29 7.20 -1.01 -11.17
CA PHE A 29 6.69 -2.36 -11.41
C PHE A 29 6.48 -2.63 -12.90
N ARG A 30 5.91 -1.66 -13.63
CA ARG A 30 5.71 -1.78 -15.09
C ARG A 30 7.05 -1.90 -15.84
N LEU A 31 8.07 -1.17 -15.42
CA LEU A 31 9.42 -1.29 -15.97
C LEU A 31 9.97 -2.70 -15.75
N PHE A 32 9.97 -3.20 -14.51
CA PHE A 32 10.48 -4.53 -14.17
C PHE A 32 9.73 -5.64 -14.90
N ASN A 33 8.40 -5.54 -14.99
CA ASN A 33 7.57 -6.47 -15.74
C ASN A 33 7.85 -6.41 -17.26
N SER A 34 8.10 -5.23 -17.81
CA SER A 34 8.47 -5.09 -19.22
C SER A 34 9.80 -5.77 -19.53
N ILE A 35 10.80 -5.60 -18.64
CA ILE A 35 12.11 -6.26 -18.73
C ILE A 35 11.93 -7.79 -18.60
N SER A 36 11.20 -8.26 -17.59
CA SER A 36 10.92 -9.68 -17.40
C SER A 36 10.22 -10.30 -18.61
N THR A 37 9.19 -9.64 -19.16
CA THR A 37 8.48 -10.11 -20.35
C THR A 37 9.37 -10.16 -21.56
N PHE A 38 10.24 -9.17 -21.75
CA PHE A 38 11.24 -9.17 -22.82
C PHE A 38 12.18 -10.38 -22.69
N LEU A 39 12.75 -10.62 -21.51
CA LEU A 39 13.65 -11.74 -21.26
C LEU A 39 12.94 -13.10 -21.43
N LYS A 40 11.69 -13.23 -20.97
CA LYS A 40 10.85 -14.42 -21.19
C LYS A 40 10.67 -14.70 -22.68
N ASN A 41 10.33 -13.68 -23.47
CA ASN A 41 10.12 -13.83 -24.91
C ASN A 41 11.41 -14.25 -25.63
N VAL A 42 12.55 -13.65 -25.27
CA VAL A 42 13.85 -14.04 -25.83
C VAL A 42 14.19 -15.48 -25.44
N SER A 43 13.99 -15.86 -24.17
CA SER A 43 14.29 -17.21 -23.67
C SER A 43 13.42 -18.32 -24.27
N GLN A 44 12.25 -17.98 -24.85
CA GLN A 44 11.42 -18.93 -25.60
C GLN A 44 12.06 -19.37 -26.91
N SER A 45 12.75 -18.46 -27.59
CA SER A 45 13.43 -18.75 -28.87
C SER A 45 14.72 -19.53 -28.66
N GLN A 46 15.53 -19.15 -27.65
CA GLN A 46 16.79 -19.80 -27.31
C GLN A 46 17.06 -19.66 -25.78
N PRO A 47 17.74 -20.66 -25.16
CA PRO A 47 18.13 -20.54 -23.75
C PRO A 47 18.98 -19.28 -23.55
N LEU A 48 18.70 -18.53 -22.50
CA LEU A 48 19.42 -17.30 -22.16
C LEU A 48 20.15 -17.48 -20.83
N MET A 49 21.44 -17.11 -20.79
CA MET A 49 22.21 -17.00 -19.56
C MET A 49 22.67 -15.56 -19.39
N LEU A 50 22.36 -14.99 -18.23
CA LEU A 50 22.84 -13.67 -17.81
C LEU A 50 23.77 -13.86 -16.62
N VAL A 51 25.00 -13.34 -16.75
CA VAL A 51 25.98 -13.32 -15.66
C VAL A 51 26.12 -11.89 -15.15
N LEU A 52 25.90 -11.71 -13.85
CA LEU A 52 26.07 -10.45 -13.16
C LEU A 52 27.27 -10.61 -12.23
N ASP A 53 28.38 -10.00 -12.59
CA ASP A 53 29.61 -10.02 -11.80
C ASP A 53 29.62 -8.87 -10.80
N ASP A 54 30.36 -9.03 -9.70
CA ASP A 54 30.56 -8.03 -8.65
C ASP A 54 29.25 -7.45 -8.07
N LEU A 55 28.23 -8.28 -7.83
CA LEU A 55 26.91 -7.87 -7.29
C LEU A 55 26.99 -7.08 -5.97
N HIS A 56 28.11 -7.15 -5.24
CA HIS A 56 28.32 -6.36 -4.03
C HIS A 56 28.45 -4.86 -4.31
N TRP A 57 28.63 -4.45 -5.56
CA TRP A 57 28.63 -3.04 -6.00
C TRP A 57 27.30 -2.63 -6.64
N ALA A 58 26.36 -3.56 -6.79
CA ALA A 58 25.07 -3.25 -7.42
C ALA A 58 24.25 -2.28 -6.56
N ASP A 59 23.62 -1.32 -7.22
CA ASP A 59 22.67 -0.39 -6.61
C ASP A 59 21.37 -1.09 -6.16
N GLN A 60 20.62 -0.40 -5.30
CA GLN A 60 19.40 -0.97 -4.74
C GLN A 60 18.31 -1.25 -5.79
N SER A 61 18.23 -0.45 -6.86
CA SER A 61 17.23 -0.63 -7.93
C SER A 61 17.54 -1.86 -8.74
N SER A 62 18.82 -2.09 -9.09
CA SER A 62 19.31 -3.30 -9.76
C SER A 62 19.08 -4.55 -8.91
N LEU A 63 19.34 -4.51 -7.60
CA LEU A 63 19.09 -5.63 -6.69
C LEU A 63 17.59 -5.95 -6.57
N ARG A 64 16.70 -4.95 -6.57
CA ARG A 64 15.24 -5.16 -6.60
C ARG A 64 14.76 -5.75 -7.94
N LEU A 65 15.36 -5.35 -9.06
CA LEU A 65 15.08 -5.98 -10.35
C LEU A 65 15.51 -7.44 -10.34
N LEU A 66 16.68 -7.76 -9.77
CA LEU A 66 17.17 -9.13 -9.60
C LEU A 66 16.17 -9.99 -8.81
N GLU A 67 15.66 -9.50 -7.67
CA GLU A 67 14.63 -10.19 -6.89
C GLU A 67 13.35 -10.42 -7.72
N PHE A 68 12.93 -9.42 -8.48
CA PHE A 68 11.76 -9.51 -9.32
C PHE A 68 11.93 -10.58 -10.42
N LEU A 69 13.07 -10.57 -11.10
CA LEU A 69 13.40 -11.54 -12.14
C LEU A 69 13.45 -12.96 -11.58
N ALA A 70 14.04 -13.17 -10.42
CA ALA A 70 14.13 -14.49 -9.79
C ALA A 70 12.75 -15.13 -9.54
N ARG A 71 11.73 -14.31 -9.22
CA ARG A 71 10.35 -14.78 -9.02
C ARG A 71 9.60 -15.03 -10.32
N GLU A 72 9.83 -14.18 -11.30
CA GLU A 72 9.05 -14.18 -12.54
C GLU A 72 9.59 -15.16 -13.59
N LEU A 73 10.87 -15.50 -13.58
CA LEU A 73 11.52 -16.26 -14.62
C LEU A 73 11.66 -17.76 -14.31
N GLY A 74 11.10 -18.25 -13.18
CA GLY A 74 11.24 -19.63 -12.73
C GLY A 74 10.82 -20.71 -13.75
N ASP A 75 9.80 -20.42 -14.56
CA ASP A 75 9.29 -21.34 -15.59
C ASP A 75 9.86 -21.07 -16.99
N SER A 76 10.93 -20.28 -17.10
CA SER A 76 11.55 -19.92 -18.37
C SER A 76 12.89 -20.62 -18.58
N ARG A 77 13.38 -20.67 -19.85
CA ARG A 77 14.73 -21.19 -20.16
C ARG A 77 15.78 -20.10 -19.94
N PHE A 78 15.82 -19.55 -18.73
CA PHE A 78 16.68 -18.46 -18.33
C PHE A 78 17.51 -18.84 -17.12
N LEU A 79 18.83 -18.71 -17.21
CA LEU A 79 19.76 -18.90 -16.12
C LEU A 79 20.38 -17.55 -15.75
N LEU A 80 20.24 -17.17 -14.48
CA LEU A 80 20.84 -15.96 -13.94
C LEU A 80 21.92 -16.38 -12.93
N VAL A 81 23.14 -15.94 -13.15
CA VAL A 81 24.31 -16.21 -12.30
C VAL A 81 24.79 -14.89 -11.73
N GLY A 82 24.77 -14.76 -10.42
CA GLY A 82 25.29 -13.60 -9.70
C GLY A 82 26.56 -13.95 -8.94
N CYS A 83 27.65 -13.21 -9.19
CA CYS A 83 28.91 -13.37 -8.46
C CYS A 83 29.10 -12.22 -7.45
N TYR A 84 29.59 -12.52 -6.26
CA TYR A 84 29.88 -11.50 -5.26
C TYR A 84 30.96 -11.96 -4.28
N ARG A 85 31.59 -11.04 -3.58
CA ARG A 85 32.60 -11.32 -2.56
C ARG A 85 31.96 -11.41 -1.18
N ASP A 86 32.05 -12.56 -0.54
CA ASP A 86 31.47 -12.83 0.78
C ASP A 86 32.11 -11.96 1.89
N THR A 87 33.40 -11.62 1.73
CA THR A 87 34.17 -10.78 2.66
C THR A 87 33.75 -9.31 2.67
N GLU A 88 33.08 -8.83 1.63
CA GLU A 88 32.61 -7.44 1.51
C GLU A 88 31.17 -7.25 2.00
N LEU A 89 30.46 -8.35 2.33
CA LEU A 89 29.11 -8.30 2.84
C LEU A 89 29.07 -8.02 4.35
N SER A 90 28.92 -6.76 4.75
CA SER A 90 28.53 -6.43 6.13
C SER A 90 27.06 -6.75 6.40
N ARG A 91 26.66 -6.84 7.67
CA ARG A 91 25.26 -7.06 8.06
C ARG A 91 24.31 -5.95 7.60
N GLN A 92 24.83 -4.78 7.27
CA GLN A 92 24.06 -3.62 6.81
C GLN A 92 24.13 -3.45 5.29
N HIS A 93 24.75 -4.39 4.58
CA HIS A 93 24.90 -4.30 3.13
C HIS A 93 23.60 -4.65 2.42
N THR A 94 23.16 -3.84 1.45
CA THR A 94 21.90 -3.99 0.70
C THR A 94 21.76 -5.37 0.03
N LEU A 95 22.87 -5.94 -0.48
CA LEU A 95 22.91 -7.27 -1.06
C LEU A 95 22.63 -8.37 -0.03
N ALA A 96 23.02 -8.21 1.25
CA ALA A 96 22.76 -9.21 2.29
C ALA A 96 21.24 -9.41 2.50
N ASP A 97 20.46 -8.33 2.53
CA ASP A 97 19.00 -8.39 2.63
C ASP A 97 18.36 -9.01 1.37
N THR A 98 18.89 -8.69 0.21
CA THR A 98 18.45 -9.27 -1.08
C THR A 98 18.70 -10.77 -1.12
N LEU A 99 19.87 -11.26 -0.72
CA LEU A 99 20.19 -12.69 -0.64
C LEU A 99 19.30 -13.41 0.38
N ALA A 100 18.98 -12.77 1.51
CA ALA A 100 18.06 -13.32 2.51
C ALA A 100 16.62 -13.47 1.96
N ARG A 101 16.17 -12.58 1.08
CA ARG A 101 14.89 -12.70 0.39
C ARG A 101 14.93 -13.76 -0.71
N LEU A 102 15.97 -13.76 -1.55
CA LEU A 102 16.15 -14.72 -2.63
C LEU A 102 16.26 -16.16 -2.11
N SER A 103 16.87 -16.39 -0.93
CA SER A 103 17.00 -17.71 -0.34
C SER A 103 15.67 -18.39 -0.01
N ARG A 104 14.55 -17.66 -0.04
CA ARG A 104 13.19 -18.20 0.15
C ARG A 104 12.54 -18.63 -1.16
N GLU A 105 13.14 -18.29 -2.30
CA GLU A 105 12.60 -18.64 -3.62
C GLU A 105 13.07 -20.06 -4.00
N PRO A 106 12.16 -20.93 -4.50
CA PRO A 106 12.49 -22.34 -4.81
C PRO A 106 13.56 -22.52 -5.89
N VAL A 107 13.71 -21.52 -6.76
CA VAL A 107 14.65 -21.54 -7.89
C VAL A 107 16.03 -21.02 -7.52
N PHE A 108 16.22 -20.54 -6.29
CA PHE A 108 17.50 -19.98 -5.85
C PHE A 108 18.46 -21.08 -5.37
N SER A 109 19.69 -21.01 -5.84
CA SER A 109 20.79 -21.87 -5.35
C SER A 109 22.02 -21.02 -5.07
N ARG A 110 22.60 -21.19 -3.88
CA ARG A 110 23.84 -20.51 -3.48
C ARG A 110 25.01 -21.48 -3.53
N GLN A 111 26.03 -21.14 -4.31
CA GLN A 111 27.28 -21.87 -4.38
C GLN A 111 28.38 -21.06 -3.70
N VAL A 112 29.04 -21.65 -2.71
CA VAL A 112 30.21 -21.05 -2.04
C VAL A 112 31.45 -21.62 -2.67
N LEU A 113 32.20 -20.81 -3.40
CA LEU A 113 33.49 -21.22 -3.97
C LEU A 113 34.57 -21.12 -2.88
N ARG A 114 35.23 -22.20 -2.64
CA ARG A 114 36.41 -22.26 -1.75
C ARG A 114 37.67 -22.20 -2.58
N GLY A 115 38.80 -21.83 -1.94
CA GLY A 115 40.11 -21.96 -2.57
C GLY A 115 40.40 -23.39 -3.02
N LEU A 116 41.25 -23.53 -4.02
CA LEU A 116 41.73 -24.83 -4.49
C LEU A 116 42.45 -25.56 -3.34
N GLY A 117 42.30 -26.88 -3.29
CA GLY A 117 43.10 -27.72 -2.41
C GLY A 117 44.59 -27.79 -2.81
N GLN A 118 45.45 -28.28 -1.92
CA GLN A 118 46.88 -28.35 -2.22
C GLN A 118 47.22 -29.20 -3.46
N ASP A 119 46.51 -30.32 -3.67
CA ASP A 119 46.70 -31.19 -4.84
C ASP A 119 46.20 -30.53 -6.13
N GLU A 120 45.06 -29.87 -6.06
CA GLU A 120 44.49 -29.10 -7.20
C GLU A 120 45.37 -27.90 -7.56
N LEU A 121 46.01 -27.29 -6.57
CA LEU A 121 47.00 -26.26 -6.75
C LEU A 121 48.22 -26.75 -7.53
N GLY A 122 48.71 -27.94 -7.16
CA GLY A 122 49.81 -28.62 -7.87
C GLY A 122 49.46 -28.86 -9.35
N GLN A 123 48.25 -29.30 -9.64
CA GLN A 123 47.73 -29.49 -11.00
C GLN A 123 47.64 -28.17 -11.79
N LEU A 124 47.15 -27.09 -11.15
CA LEU A 124 47.09 -25.75 -11.74
C LEU A 124 48.49 -25.26 -12.12
N ILE A 125 49.48 -25.44 -11.25
CA ILE A 125 50.86 -25.06 -11.50
C ILE A 125 51.42 -25.83 -12.69
N GLU A 126 51.26 -27.15 -12.70
CA GLU A 126 51.74 -28.02 -13.78
C GLU A 126 51.06 -27.65 -15.12
N ALA A 127 49.74 -27.42 -15.13
CA ALA A 127 48.98 -27.00 -16.33
C ALA A 127 49.42 -25.63 -16.86
N THR A 128 49.81 -24.71 -15.98
CA THR A 128 50.15 -23.32 -16.35
C THR A 128 51.62 -23.17 -16.79
N THR A 129 52.53 -23.91 -16.18
CA THR A 129 54.00 -23.75 -16.37
C THR A 129 54.65 -24.93 -17.06
N GLY A 130 53.99 -26.10 -17.13
CA GLY A 130 54.57 -27.34 -17.55
C GLY A 130 55.57 -27.95 -16.54
N VAL A 131 55.67 -27.44 -15.32
CA VAL A 131 56.63 -27.82 -14.32
C VAL A 131 55.93 -28.45 -13.12
N GLN A 132 56.33 -29.66 -12.69
CA GLN A 132 55.86 -30.28 -11.45
C GLN A 132 56.71 -29.77 -10.26
N LEU A 133 56.07 -29.16 -9.29
CA LEU A 133 56.73 -28.71 -8.05
C LEU A 133 56.77 -29.85 -7.00
N SER A 134 57.74 -29.76 -6.09
CA SER A 134 57.75 -30.65 -4.90
C SER A 134 56.55 -30.40 -4.01
N GLN A 135 56.11 -31.46 -3.24
CA GLN A 135 55.00 -31.32 -2.29
C GLN A 135 55.28 -30.25 -1.23
N GLU A 136 56.53 -30.08 -0.80
CA GLU A 136 56.93 -29.08 0.17
C GLU A 136 56.81 -27.67 -0.33
N LEU A 137 57.20 -27.40 -1.57
CA LEU A 137 57.06 -26.08 -2.22
C LEU A 137 55.58 -25.75 -2.52
N THR A 138 54.81 -26.77 -3.01
CA THR A 138 53.36 -26.62 -3.20
C THR A 138 52.66 -26.33 -1.87
N GLY A 139 53.04 -26.98 -0.76
CA GLY A 139 52.54 -26.73 0.59
C GLY A 139 52.85 -25.30 1.08
N THR A 140 54.06 -24.82 0.81
CA THR A 140 54.49 -23.44 1.14
C THR A 140 53.67 -22.42 0.35
N LEU A 141 53.52 -22.65 -0.95
CA LEU A 141 52.68 -21.78 -1.80
C LEU A 141 51.21 -21.79 -1.38
N TYR A 142 50.69 -22.96 -1.02
CA TYR A 142 49.34 -23.11 -0.50
C TYR A 142 49.14 -22.32 0.81
N ALA A 143 50.07 -22.43 1.75
CA ALA A 143 50.00 -21.76 3.04
C ALA A 143 49.97 -20.22 2.92
N HIS A 144 50.58 -19.64 1.85
CA HIS A 144 50.62 -18.21 1.61
C HIS A 144 49.41 -17.72 0.80
N THR A 145 48.85 -18.57 -0.08
CA THR A 145 47.76 -18.17 -1.01
C THR A 145 46.41 -18.64 -0.55
N GLU A 146 46.35 -19.51 0.47
CA GLU A 146 45.13 -20.16 0.97
C GLU A 146 44.30 -20.80 -0.16
N GLY A 147 44.97 -21.24 -1.22
CA GLY A 147 44.34 -21.84 -2.38
C GLY A 147 43.64 -20.85 -3.32
N ASN A 148 43.81 -19.53 -3.18
CA ASN A 148 43.22 -18.54 -4.05
C ASN A 148 43.87 -18.65 -5.47
N PRO A 149 43.10 -19.03 -6.51
CA PRO A 149 43.64 -19.28 -7.84
C PRO A 149 44.29 -18.05 -8.47
N PHE A 150 43.70 -16.86 -8.28
CA PHE A 150 44.24 -15.60 -8.77
C PHE A 150 45.59 -15.29 -8.10
N PHE A 151 45.66 -15.34 -6.77
CA PHE A 151 46.89 -15.07 -6.05
C PHE A 151 47.98 -16.10 -6.46
N MET A 152 47.59 -17.34 -6.61
CA MET A 152 48.54 -18.37 -7.05
C MET A 152 49.05 -18.10 -8.48
N THR A 153 48.17 -17.79 -9.41
CA THR A 153 48.54 -17.48 -10.81
C THR A 153 49.52 -16.29 -10.85
N GLU A 154 49.31 -15.29 -10.05
CA GLU A 154 50.18 -14.10 -9.98
C GLU A 154 51.55 -14.45 -9.36
N VAL A 155 51.57 -15.27 -8.29
CA VAL A 155 52.83 -15.77 -7.69
C VAL A 155 53.61 -16.63 -8.69
N ILE A 156 52.95 -17.57 -9.38
CA ILE A 156 53.58 -18.44 -10.40
C ILE A 156 54.17 -17.58 -11.51
N ARG A 157 53.45 -16.58 -11.99
CA ARG A 157 53.91 -15.68 -13.05
C ARG A 157 55.16 -14.91 -12.60
N LEU A 158 55.12 -14.35 -11.38
CA LEU A 158 56.22 -13.62 -10.79
C LEU A 158 57.48 -14.50 -10.68
N LEU A 159 57.31 -15.77 -10.23
CA LEU A 159 58.42 -16.72 -10.07
C LEU A 159 58.94 -17.19 -11.43
N SER A 160 58.09 -17.41 -12.42
CA SER A 160 58.45 -17.80 -13.80
C SER A 160 59.26 -16.67 -14.47
N GLU A 161 58.76 -15.43 -14.43
CA GLU A 161 59.41 -14.26 -15.01
C GLU A 161 60.77 -13.95 -14.34
N SER A 162 60.92 -14.31 -13.02
CA SER A 162 62.20 -14.14 -12.32
C SER A 162 63.16 -15.27 -12.55
N GLY A 163 62.80 -16.27 -13.39
CA GLY A 163 63.66 -17.43 -13.67
C GLY A 163 63.88 -18.36 -12.47
N LYS A 164 63.02 -18.22 -11.45
CA LYS A 164 63.10 -19.03 -10.22
C LYS A 164 62.31 -20.33 -10.28
N LEU A 165 61.53 -20.56 -11.34
CA LEU A 165 60.87 -21.80 -11.67
C LEU A 165 61.71 -22.63 -12.70
N THR A 166 62.98 -22.82 -12.47
CA THR A 166 63.85 -23.64 -13.31
C THR A 166 64.14 -24.96 -12.59
N ALA A 167 64.50 -25.97 -13.40
CA ALA A 167 64.78 -27.34 -12.91
C ALA A 167 65.82 -27.42 -11.76
N GLU A 168 66.71 -26.41 -11.64
CA GLU A 168 67.70 -26.35 -10.58
C GLU A 168 67.19 -25.83 -9.22
N HIS A 169 66.05 -25.15 -9.17
CA HIS A 169 65.47 -24.54 -7.94
C HIS A 169 64.22 -25.28 -7.43
N ILE A 170 63.79 -26.36 -8.10
CA ILE A 170 62.54 -27.12 -7.85
C ILE A 170 62.52 -27.87 -6.51
N GLY A 171 63.66 -27.99 -5.82
CA GLY A 171 63.83 -28.88 -4.66
C GLY A 171 64.02 -28.28 -3.27
N THR A 172 64.18 -26.94 -3.15
CA THR A 172 64.48 -26.37 -1.84
C THR A 172 63.65 -25.08 -1.56
N PRO A 173 62.95 -25.01 -0.43
CA PRO A 173 62.19 -23.83 -0.03
C PRO A 173 63.04 -22.58 0.24
N GLU A 174 64.36 -22.78 0.47
CA GLU A 174 65.26 -21.73 0.95
C GLU A 174 65.60 -20.64 -0.06
N GLY A 175 65.23 -20.79 -1.35
CA GLY A 175 65.50 -19.79 -2.39
C GLY A 175 64.28 -19.04 -2.89
N VAL A 176 63.05 -19.44 -2.54
CA VAL A 176 61.81 -18.84 -3.11
C VAL A 176 61.13 -17.99 -2.03
N ARG A 177 61.39 -16.68 -2.06
CA ARG A 177 60.64 -15.74 -1.22
C ARG A 177 59.28 -15.52 -1.83
N VAL A 178 58.21 -16.11 -1.24
CA VAL A 178 56.82 -15.87 -1.61
C VAL A 178 56.33 -14.59 -0.93
N PRO A 179 55.73 -13.64 -1.71
CA PRO A 179 55.18 -12.44 -1.12
C PRO A 179 54.04 -12.77 -0.14
N ALA A 180 53.94 -11.97 0.93
CA ALA A 180 52.95 -12.21 1.99
C ALA A 180 51.51 -11.88 1.62
N SER A 181 51.29 -11.14 0.51
CA SER A 181 49.96 -10.75 0.06
C SER A 181 49.89 -10.55 -1.45
N VAL A 182 48.67 -10.64 -2.01
CA VAL A 182 48.41 -10.34 -3.43
C VAL A 182 48.93 -8.94 -3.80
N ARG A 183 48.76 -7.95 -2.93
CA ARG A 183 49.22 -6.58 -3.16
C ARG A 183 50.76 -6.49 -3.30
N GLU A 184 51.49 -7.25 -2.50
CA GLU A 184 52.93 -7.30 -2.60
C GLU A 184 53.38 -7.91 -3.95
N VAL A 185 52.66 -8.94 -4.44
CA VAL A 185 52.93 -9.53 -5.76
C VAL A 185 52.64 -8.52 -6.86
N ILE A 186 51.51 -7.83 -6.81
CA ILE A 186 51.13 -6.78 -7.77
C ILE A 186 52.20 -5.66 -7.74
N GLY A 187 52.59 -5.16 -6.56
CA GLY A 187 53.63 -4.13 -6.40
C GLY A 187 54.96 -4.56 -6.99
N GLN A 188 55.43 -5.82 -6.79
CA GLN A 188 56.65 -6.31 -7.40
C GLN A 188 56.59 -6.41 -8.93
N ARG A 189 55.42 -6.69 -9.51
CA ARG A 189 55.20 -6.65 -10.96
C ARG A 189 55.23 -5.20 -11.49
N LEU A 190 54.52 -4.29 -10.85
CA LEU A 190 54.52 -2.87 -11.21
C LEU A 190 55.91 -2.27 -11.18
N ASN A 191 56.74 -2.63 -10.19
CA ASN A 191 58.15 -2.17 -10.07
C ASN A 191 59.08 -2.65 -11.22
N ARG A 192 58.64 -3.56 -12.09
CA ARG A 192 59.37 -4.01 -13.28
C ARG A 192 59.03 -3.24 -14.54
N LEU A 193 57.90 -2.52 -14.53
CA LEU A 193 57.48 -1.68 -15.61
C LEU A 193 58.29 -0.36 -15.63
N SER A 194 58.38 0.27 -16.79
CA SER A 194 58.98 1.57 -16.89
C SER A 194 58.26 2.62 -16.02
N ASP A 195 58.98 3.66 -15.60
CA ASP A 195 58.41 4.77 -14.84
C ASP A 195 57.24 5.42 -15.59
N LEU A 196 57.32 5.50 -16.91
CA LEU A 196 56.26 6.02 -17.77
C LEU A 196 55.00 5.09 -17.74
N CYS A 197 55.20 3.78 -17.87
CA CYS A 197 54.11 2.80 -17.81
C CYS A 197 53.40 2.89 -16.44
N ASN A 198 54.13 2.94 -15.34
CA ASN A 198 53.57 3.13 -14.01
C ASN A 198 52.80 4.45 -13.85
N GLN A 199 53.30 5.54 -14.44
CA GLN A 199 52.57 6.83 -14.43
C GLN A 199 51.28 6.75 -15.20
N VAL A 200 51.30 6.13 -16.38
CA VAL A 200 50.12 5.91 -17.25
C VAL A 200 49.07 5.02 -16.51
N LEU A 201 49.47 3.88 -15.96
CA LEU A 201 48.61 2.98 -15.21
C LEU A 201 48.03 3.63 -13.93
N THR A 202 48.85 4.43 -13.23
CA THR A 202 48.39 5.18 -12.06
C THR A 202 47.30 6.17 -12.42
N THR A 203 47.41 6.88 -13.55
CA THR A 203 46.39 7.77 -14.06
C THR A 203 45.14 7.00 -14.48
N ALA A 204 45.30 5.89 -15.23
CA ALA A 204 44.23 5.04 -15.67
C ALA A 204 43.43 4.46 -14.48
N SER A 205 44.12 4.14 -13.35
CA SER A 205 43.44 3.57 -12.15
C SER A 205 42.44 4.52 -11.50
N ILE A 206 42.57 5.82 -11.70
CA ILE A 206 41.64 6.86 -11.20
C ILE A 206 40.50 7.14 -12.19
N ILE A 207 40.74 6.92 -13.51
CA ILE A 207 39.66 7.00 -14.49
C ILE A 207 38.62 5.90 -14.17
N GLY A 208 39.07 4.66 -13.99
CA GLY A 208 38.21 3.55 -13.68
C GLY A 208 38.80 2.19 -14.02
N ARG A 209 37.99 1.13 -13.95
CA ARG A 209 38.38 -0.24 -14.36
C ARG A 209 38.57 -0.29 -15.87
N GLU A 210 37.69 0.36 -16.63
CA GLU A 210 37.75 0.53 -18.07
C GLU A 210 38.07 1.96 -18.39
N PHE A 211 38.86 2.22 -19.43
CA PHE A 211 39.22 3.55 -19.85
C PHE A 211 39.52 3.62 -21.34
N GLU A 212 39.28 4.79 -21.92
CA GLU A 212 39.58 5.06 -23.32
C GLU A 212 40.98 5.66 -23.48
N PHE A 213 41.70 5.27 -24.52
CA PHE A 213 43.04 5.74 -24.85
C PHE A 213 43.08 7.27 -25.03
N LYS A 214 42.06 7.81 -25.71
CA LYS A 214 41.98 9.26 -25.98
C LYS A 214 41.87 10.09 -24.68
N LEU A 215 41.07 9.63 -23.71
CA LEU A 215 40.94 10.26 -22.41
C LEU A 215 42.27 10.18 -21.65
N LEU A 216 42.87 8.99 -21.62
CA LEU A 216 44.11 8.73 -20.91
C LEU A 216 45.27 9.60 -21.49
N SER A 217 45.42 9.66 -22.83
CA SER A 217 46.46 10.46 -23.47
C SER A 217 46.31 11.98 -23.21
N ASN A 218 45.05 12.46 -23.16
CA ASN A 218 44.77 13.88 -22.82
C ASN A 218 45.12 14.22 -21.36
N LEU A 219 45.19 13.28 -20.47
CA LEU A 219 45.50 13.48 -19.04
C LEU A 219 46.99 13.44 -18.74
N ILE A 220 47.82 12.98 -19.66
CA ILE A 220 49.25 12.84 -19.45
C ILE A 220 49.97 14.02 -20.18
N GLU A 221 50.36 15.02 -19.40
CA GLU A 221 51.01 16.21 -19.88
C GLU A 221 52.49 15.94 -20.25
N ASP A 222 53.02 16.73 -21.18
CA ASP A 222 54.43 16.72 -21.60
C ASP A 222 54.92 15.44 -22.25
N ILE A 223 54.00 14.52 -22.67
CA ILE A 223 54.33 13.24 -23.31
C ILE A 223 53.54 13.13 -24.61
N THR A 224 54.22 12.72 -25.68
CA THR A 224 53.58 12.49 -26.99
C THR A 224 52.66 11.26 -26.94
N GLU A 225 51.59 11.28 -27.74
CA GLU A 225 50.59 10.20 -27.84
C GLU A 225 51.28 8.83 -28.17
N ASP A 226 52.29 8.85 -29.06
CA ASP A 226 53.06 7.63 -29.38
C ASP A 226 53.75 7.03 -28.14
N ARG A 227 54.28 7.89 -27.24
CA ARG A 227 54.94 7.43 -26.02
C ARG A 227 53.96 6.89 -24.98
N VAL A 228 52.73 7.43 -24.96
CA VAL A 228 51.65 6.89 -24.12
C VAL A 228 51.22 5.53 -24.66
N LEU A 229 51.13 5.39 -25.99
CA LEU A 229 50.81 4.12 -26.66
C LEU A 229 51.88 3.04 -26.35
N GLU A 230 53.19 3.41 -26.43
CA GLU A 230 54.30 2.49 -26.04
C GLU A 230 54.10 1.97 -24.59
N ALA A 231 53.71 2.84 -23.66
CA ALA A 231 53.50 2.48 -22.27
C ALA A 231 52.23 1.59 -22.08
N VAL A 232 51.18 1.81 -22.86
CA VAL A 232 50.00 0.96 -22.89
C VAL A 232 50.30 -0.43 -23.48
N GLU A 233 51.13 -0.50 -24.56
CA GLU A 233 51.62 -1.77 -25.13
C GLU A 233 52.48 -2.54 -24.12
N GLU A 234 53.34 -1.88 -23.35
CA GLU A 234 54.11 -2.49 -22.26
C GLU A 234 53.17 -3.08 -21.19
N ALA A 235 52.12 -2.34 -20.82
CA ALA A 235 51.13 -2.83 -19.84
C ALA A 235 50.32 -4.03 -20.38
N LEU A 236 49.94 -4.04 -21.66
CA LEU A 236 49.31 -5.19 -22.38
C LEU A 236 50.24 -6.39 -22.41
N ALA A 237 51.50 -6.23 -22.82
CA ALA A 237 52.48 -7.29 -22.84
C ALA A 237 52.67 -7.93 -21.45
N SER A 238 52.64 -7.10 -20.39
CA SER A 238 52.74 -7.54 -19.00
C SER A 238 51.37 -8.05 -18.42
N ARG A 239 50.29 -8.05 -19.22
CA ARG A 239 48.92 -8.45 -18.83
C ARG A 239 48.44 -7.76 -17.54
N ILE A 240 48.78 -6.50 -17.39
CA ILE A 240 48.25 -5.64 -16.35
C ILE A 240 46.88 -5.10 -16.80
N ILE A 241 46.80 -4.78 -18.08
CA ILE A 241 45.55 -4.41 -18.76
C ILE A 241 45.30 -5.34 -19.94
N GLU A 242 44.09 -5.33 -20.48
CA GLU A 242 43.66 -6.11 -21.64
C GLU A 242 42.71 -5.27 -22.52
N GLU A 243 42.56 -5.67 -23.79
CA GLU A 243 41.58 -5.08 -24.71
C GLU A 243 40.27 -5.90 -24.67
N PRO A 244 39.13 -5.27 -24.32
CA PRO A 244 37.84 -5.96 -24.38
C PRO A 244 37.50 -6.33 -25.82
N SER A 245 36.99 -7.55 -26.03
CA SER A 245 36.67 -8.09 -27.35
C SER A 245 35.66 -7.19 -28.10
N GLY A 246 36.04 -6.72 -29.29
CA GLY A 246 35.17 -5.97 -30.19
C GLY A 246 35.20 -4.45 -30.02
N THR A 247 36.10 -3.91 -29.20
CA THR A 247 36.30 -2.47 -29.02
C THR A 247 37.68 -2.07 -29.50
N ILE A 248 37.79 -0.91 -30.13
CA ILE A 248 39.06 -0.29 -30.52
C ILE A 248 39.31 0.90 -29.55
N ASP A 249 40.58 1.08 -29.13
CA ASP A 249 41.01 2.16 -28.23
C ASP A 249 40.39 2.13 -26.80
N ARG A 250 39.77 1.00 -26.39
CA ARG A 250 39.33 0.75 -25.02
C ARG A 250 40.20 -0.28 -24.35
N TYR A 251 40.53 -0.05 -23.12
CA TYR A 251 41.36 -0.91 -22.27
C TYR A 251 40.69 -1.11 -20.93
N GLN A 252 40.96 -2.28 -20.32
CA GLN A 252 40.52 -2.55 -18.97
C GLN A 252 41.62 -3.16 -18.13
N PHE A 253 41.62 -2.92 -16.81
CA PHE A 253 42.50 -3.66 -15.93
C PHE A 253 42.10 -5.14 -15.90
N SER A 254 43.10 -6.03 -16.08
CA SER A 254 42.90 -7.48 -16.09
C SER A 254 42.27 -7.97 -14.77
N HIS A 255 42.43 -7.26 -13.67
CA HIS A 255 41.81 -7.55 -12.39
C HIS A 255 41.60 -6.25 -11.56
N ALA A 256 40.45 -6.15 -10.87
CA ALA A 256 40.12 -4.99 -10.04
C ALA A 256 41.15 -4.68 -8.95
N LEU A 257 41.76 -5.70 -8.32
CA LEU A 257 42.83 -5.55 -7.31
C LEU A 257 44.06 -4.81 -7.84
N ILE A 258 44.37 -4.91 -9.13
CA ILE A 258 45.50 -4.18 -9.75
C ILE A 258 45.18 -2.67 -9.78
N GLN A 259 43.97 -2.33 -10.24
CA GLN A 259 43.49 -0.97 -10.22
C GLN A 259 43.46 -0.39 -8.80
N GLU A 260 42.86 -1.12 -7.85
CA GLU A 260 42.77 -0.72 -6.45
C GLU A 260 44.15 -0.48 -5.82
N THR A 261 45.12 -1.35 -6.10
CA THR A 261 46.49 -1.20 -5.58
C THR A 261 47.13 0.08 -6.07
N LEU A 262 47.04 0.36 -7.40
CA LEU A 262 47.57 1.58 -7.99
C LEU A 262 46.84 2.82 -7.44
N ALA A 263 45.54 2.81 -7.30
CA ALA A 263 44.76 3.93 -6.79
C ALA A 263 45.07 4.22 -5.30
N GLN A 264 45.39 3.21 -4.48
CA GLN A 264 45.76 3.38 -3.08
C GLN A 264 47.18 3.93 -2.87
N GLU A 265 48.11 3.74 -3.80
CA GLU A 265 49.47 4.28 -3.74
C GLU A 265 49.52 5.78 -3.95
N ILE A 266 48.45 6.40 -4.44
CA ILE A 266 48.36 7.83 -4.75
C ILE A 266 48.02 8.60 -3.48
N SER A 267 48.81 9.69 -3.22
CA SER A 267 48.47 10.62 -2.14
C SER A 267 47.11 11.28 -2.38
N THR A 268 46.38 11.60 -1.31
CA THR A 268 45.07 12.28 -1.39
C THR A 268 45.11 13.54 -2.25
N THR A 269 46.14 14.38 -2.10
CA THR A 269 46.29 15.61 -2.89
C THR A 269 46.43 15.33 -4.39
N ARG A 270 47.20 14.29 -4.77
CA ARG A 270 47.35 13.91 -6.19
C ARG A 270 46.07 13.33 -6.75
N ARG A 271 45.36 12.51 -5.97
CA ARG A 271 44.07 11.91 -6.34
C ARG A 271 43.01 12.99 -6.62
N VAL A 272 42.83 13.95 -5.70
CA VAL A 272 41.94 15.12 -5.89
C VAL A 272 42.25 15.88 -7.19
N ARG A 273 43.51 16.14 -7.48
CA ARG A 273 43.93 16.83 -8.71
C ARG A 273 43.68 16.01 -9.96
N LEU A 274 43.88 14.68 -9.91
CA LEU A 274 43.60 13.80 -11.03
C LEU A 274 42.10 13.75 -11.32
N HIS A 275 41.24 13.60 -10.29
CA HIS A 275 39.79 13.66 -10.47
C HIS A 275 39.34 14.98 -11.11
N ALA A 276 39.92 16.14 -10.69
CA ALA A 276 39.62 17.43 -11.31
C ALA A 276 39.95 17.45 -12.82
N ARG A 277 41.11 16.93 -13.18
CA ARG A 277 41.55 16.88 -14.59
C ARG A 277 40.71 15.90 -15.41
N ILE A 278 40.38 14.75 -14.83
CA ILE A 278 39.50 13.76 -15.46
C ILE A 278 38.13 14.39 -15.72
N ALA A 279 37.54 15.05 -14.73
CA ALA A 279 36.24 15.70 -14.88
C ALA A 279 36.24 16.77 -15.98
N ASP A 280 37.27 17.65 -16.02
CA ASP A 280 37.36 18.68 -17.05
C ASP A 280 37.65 18.09 -18.45
N ALA A 281 38.46 17.01 -18.54
CA ALA A 281 38.73 16.32 -19.79
C ALA A 281 37.51 15.59 -20.34
N LEU A 282 36.72 14.89 -19.46
CA LEU A 282 35.47 14.23 -19.82
C LEU A 282 34.40 15.23 -20.26
N GLU A 283 34.24 16.34 -19.53
CA GLU A 283 33.32 17.42 -19.92
C GLU A 283 33.68 18.00 -21.30
N GLY A 284 34.96 18.21 -21.56
CA GLY A 284 35.45 18.64 -22.87
C GLY A 284 35.29 17.61 -23.98
N LEU A 285 35.44 16.30 -23.66
CA LEU A 285 35.28 15.20 -24.61
C LEU A 285 33.81 15.00 -25.01
N TYR A 286 32.91 15.07 -24.04
CA TYR A 286 31.47 14.93 -24.25
C TYR A 286 30.84 16.16 -24.90
N GLY A 287 31.40 17.37 -24.68
CA GLY A 287 30.90 18.62 -25.26
C GLY A 287 29.40 18.80 -25.00
N ASP A 288 28.59 18.84 -26.07
CA ASP A 288 27.14 19.03 -25.97
C ASP A 288 26.42 17.80 -25.36
N GLU A 289 27.04 16.63 -25.31
CA GLU A 289 26.51 15.41 -24.71
C GLU A 289 26.88 15.26 -23.22
N ALA A 290 27.63 16.21 -22.64
CA ALA A 290 28.09 16.13 -21.24
C ALA A 290 26.94 15.93 -20.22
N GLU A 291 25.74 16.44 -20.53
CA GLU A 291 24.55 16.26 -19.66
C GLU A 291 24.10 14.81 -19.61
N ALA A 292 24.24 14.04 -20.69
CA ALA A 292 23.92 12.61 -20.69
C ALA A 292 24.83 11.79 -19.75
N HIS A 293 26.04 12.28 -19.47
CA HIS A 293 27.04 11.66 -18.61
C HIS A 293 27.12 12.32 -17.21
N ALA A 294 26.02 12.96 -16.77
CA ALA A 294 25.97 13.73 -15.53
C ALA A 294 26.39 12.95 -14.27
N ALA A 295 26.06 11.67 -14.18
CA ALA A 295 26.39 10.83 -13.02
C ALA A 295 27.91 10.60 -12.88
N GLU A 296 28.61 10.34 -13.99
CA GLU A 296 30.06 10.18 -14.04
C GLU A 296 30.77 11.49 -13.71
N LEU A 297 30.33 12.58 -14.32
CA LEU A 297 30.89 13.93 -14.04
C LEU A 297 30.65 14.33 -12.58
N ALA A 298 29.47 14.08 -12.02
CA ALA A 298 29.16 14.32 -10.61
C ALA A 298 30.07 13.52 -9.67
N HIS A 299 30.41 12.27 -10.03
CA HIS A 299 31.36 11.45 -9.26
C HIS A 299 32.74 12.11 -9.22
N HIS A 300 33.32 12.42 -10.38
CA HIS A 300 34.65 12.99 -10.44
C HIS A 300 34.74 14.41 -9.84
N TYR A 301 33.75 15.28 -10.04
CA TYR A 301 33.69 16.58 -9.38
C TYR A 301 33.50 16.46 -7.86
N ASN A 302 32.80 15.42 -7.34
CA ASN A 302 32.72 15.16 -5.91
C ASN A 302 34.11 14.86 -5.31
N GLU A 303 34.86 13.96 -5.93
CA GLU A 303 36.20 13.59 -5.49
C GLU A 303 37.21 14.75 -5.63
N ALA A 304 36.94 15.68 -6.55
CA ALA A 304 37.71 16.84 -6.84
C ALA A 304 37.28 18.12 -6.08
N GLN A 305 36.23 18.06 -5.25
CA GLN A 305 35.57 19.24 -4.65
C GLN A 305 36.58 20.24 -4.00
N ALA A 306 37.60 19.75 -3.30
CA ALA A 306 38.60 20.56 -2.66
C ALA A 306 39.43 21.42 -3.66
N SER A 307 39.45 21.06 -4.95
CA SER A 307 40.21 21.75 -6.02
C SER A 307 39.32 22.57 -6.95
N THR A 308 38.12 22.03 -7.29
CA THR A 308 37.22 22.63 -8.30
C THR A 308 36.10 23.47 -7.69
N GLY A 309 35.93 23.43 -6.37
CA GLY A 309 34.77 24.00 -5.70
C GLY A 309 33.51 23.20 -5.99
N TYR A 310 32.34 23.77 -5.68
CA TYR A 310 31.07 23.02 -5.71
C TYR A 310 30.17 23.30 -6.92
N THR A 311 30.46 24.33 -7.72
CA THR A 311 29.51 24.77 -8.77
C THR A 311 29.22 23.71 -9.82
N LYS A 312 30.23 23.09 -10.41
CA LYS A 312 30.05 22.01 -11.39
C LYS A 312 29.49 20.75 -10.73
N LEU A 313 29.95 20.41 -9.52
CA LEU A 313 29.41 19.28 -8.74
C LEU A 313 27.91 19.43 -8.52
N VAL A 314 27.42 20.58 -8.10
CA VAL A 314 25.99 20.86 -7.87
C VAL A 314 25.21 20.71 -9.17
N ARG A 315 25.69 21.33 -10.28
CA ARG A 315 25.04 21.21 -11.59
C ARG A 315 24.87 19.77 -12.02
N TYR A 316 25.94 18.98 -12.00
CA TYR A 316 25.88 17.59 -12.45
C TYR A 316 25.18 16.68 -11.46
N SER A 317 25.21 16.97 -10.15
CA SER A 317 24.40 16.25 -9.17
C SER A 317 22.90 16.48 -9.39
N LEU A 318 22.48 17.69 -9.74
CA LEU A 318 21.07 17.98 -10.06
C LEU A 318 20.63 17.23 -11.31
N LEU A 319 21.40 17.30 -12.39
CA LEU A 319 21.12 16.60 -13.65
C LEU A 319 21.08 15.08 -13.47
N ALA A 320 22.07 14.50 -12.79
CA ALA A 320 22.12 13.06 -12.50
C ALA A 320 20.94 12.61 -11.62
N GLY A 321 20.55 13.44 -10.64
CA GLY A 321 19.39 13.19 -9.81
C GLY A 321 18.07 13.17 -10.63
N ASP A 322 17.89 14.12 -11.54
CA ASP A 322 16.72 14.16 -12.41
C ASP A 322 16.70 13.01 -13.43
N GLN A 323 17.83 12.59 -13.97
CA GLN A 323 17.95 11.40 -14.84
C GLN A 323 17.60 10.12 -14.07
N ALA A 324 18.10 10.00 -12.85
CA ALA A 324 17.78 8.87 -11.98
C ALA A 324 16.29 8.85 -11.61
N LEU A 325 15.64 10.00 -11.39
CA LEU A 325 14.19 10.10 -11.23
C LEU A 325 13.45 9.62 -12.48
N ALA A 326 13.88 10.05 -13.66
CA ALA A 326 13.25 9.67 -14.93
C ALA A 326 13.37 8.16 -15.20
N SER A 327 14.47 7.54 -14.79
CA SER A 327 14.71 6.08 -14.89
C SER A 327 14.17 5.26 -13.71
N HIS A 328 13.42 5.89 -12.79
CA HIS A 328 12.88 5.26 -11.57
C HIS A 328 13.94 4.69 -10.60
N ALA A 329 15.17 5.19 -10.67
CA ALA A 329 16.28 4.84 -9.80
C ALA A 329 16.30 5.74 -8.55
N TRP A 330 15.25 5.66 -7.73
CA TRP A 330 15.00 6.59 -6.60
C TRP A 330 16.16 6.67 -5.60
N GLY A 331 16.82 5.53 -5.31
CA GLY A 331 17.95 5.49 -4.38
C GLY A 331 19.15 6.29 -4.89
N GLU A 332 19.45 6.18 -6.17
CA GLU A 332 20.51 6.96 -6.83
C GLU A 332 20.13 8.44 -6.89
N ALA A 333 18.87 8.75 -7.23
CA ALA A 333 18.37 10.10 -7.21
C ALA A 333 18.58 10.78 -5.85
N ILE A 334 18.22 10.08 -4.74
CA ILE A 334 18.47 10.55 -3.37
C ILE A 334 19.96 10.84 -3.17
N THR A 335 20.84 9.90 -3.54
CA THR A 335 22.28 10.03 -3.38
C THR A 335 22.84 11.26 -4.13
N HIS A 336 22.37 11.48 -5.36
CA HIS A 336 22.82 12.64 -6.15
C HIS A 336 22.33 13.96 -5.57
N PHE A 337 21.05 14.07 -5.17
CA PHE A 337 20.54 15.30 -4.57
C PHE A 337 21.17 15.59 -3.21
N GLU A 338 21.36 14.57 -2.35
CA GLU A 338 22.06 14.72 -1.07
C GLU A 338 23.51 15.19 -1.26
N ARG A 339 24.22 14.63 -2.25
CA ARG A 339 25.57 15.06 -2.62
C ARG A 339 25.61 16.56 -2.98
N GLY A 340 24.68 17.02 -3.81
CA GLY A 340 24.56 18.44 -4.17
C GLY A 340 24.27 19.33 -2.96
N LEU A 341 23.36 18.90 -2.06
CA LEU A 341 23.01 19.64 -0.83
C LEU A 341 24.20 19.74 0.13
N VAL A 342 24.90 18.63 0.36
CA VAL A 342 26.11 18.60 1.21
C VAL A 342 27.19 19.50 0.66
N ALA A 343 27.43 19.50 -0.66
CA ALA A 343 28.39 20.37 -1.32
C ALA A 343 28.10 21.86 -1.10
N ARG A 344 26.82 22.21 -0.95
CA ARG A 344 26.37 23.58 -0.63
C ARG A 344 26.21 23.84 0.87
N SER A 345 26.57 22.90 1.72
CA SER A 345 26.38 23.00 3.16
C SER A 345 24.92 23.19 3.58
N ILE A 346 23.96 22.69 2.78
CA ILE A 346 22.55 22.67 3.11
C ILE A 346 22.28 21.40 3.91
N ALA A 347 21.71 21.54 5.12
CA ALA A 347 21.41 20.41 5.98
C ALA A 347 20.36 19.49 5.33
N LEU A 348 20.56 18.17 5.38
CA LEU A 348 19.61 17.17 4.85
C LEU A 348 18.31 17.12 5.66
N SER A 349 18.37 17.46 6.94
CA SER A 349 17.22 17.56 7.86
C SER A 349 17.13 18.97 8.44
N GLY A 350 15.94 19.32 8.99
CA GLY A 350 15.69 20.64 9.57
C GLY A 350 14.74 21.48 8.72
N THR A 351 14.49 22.70 9.16
CA THR A 351 13.51 23.63 8.57
C THR A 351 14.13 24.83 7.85
N GLU A 352 15.46 24.87 7.76
CA GLU A 352 16.16 25.99 7.09
C GLU A 352 15.85 26.01 5.59
N THR A 353 15.51 27.18 5.08
CA THR A 353 15.18 27.39 3.66
C THR A 353 16.42 27.32 2.78
N ALA A 354 16.23 27.10 1.49
CA ALA A 354 17.34 27.20 0.53
C ALA A 354 17.81 28.63 0.42
N SER A 355 19.13 28.82 0.22
CA SER A 355 19.74 30.15 0.04
C SER A 355 19.64 30.64 -1.41
N ASP A 356 19.42 29.76 -2.38
CA ASP A 356 19.40 30.05 -3.81
C ASP A 356 18.58 29.00 -4.61
N ALA A 357 18.44 29.25 -5.92
CA ALA A 357 17.64 28.46 -6.82
C ALA A 357 18.12 27.01 -6.99
N GLU A 358 19.43 26.77 -7.01
CA GLU A 358 20.00 25.43 -7.14
C GLU A 358 19.76 24.61 -5.87
N GLY A 359 19.91 25.23 -4.68
CA GLY A 359 19.59 24.60 -3.40
C GLY A 359 18.11 24.23 -3.29
N ALA A 360 17.22 25.12 -3.75
CA ALA A 360 15.77 24.84 -3.79
C ALA A 360 15.43 23.71 -4.78
N ALA A 361 16.06 23.67 -5.94
CA ALA A 361 15.89 22.61 -6.92
C ALA A 361 16.39 21.25 -6.38
N LEU A 362 17.53 21.22 -5.70
CA LEU A 362 18.05 20.02 -5.04
C LEU A 362 17.11 19.51 -3.95
N LEU A 363 16.56 20.40 -3.10
CA LEU A 363 15.58 20.05 -2.09
C LEU A 363 14.31 19.49 -2.72
N PHE A 364 13.80 20.13 -3.76
CA PHE A 364 12.61 19.64 -4.47
C PHE A 364 12.86 18.26 -5.12
N GLY A 365 14.02 18.07 -5.77
CA GLY A 365 14.45 16.78 -6.31
C GLY A 365 14.52 15.70 -5.23
N LEU A 366 15.14 16.01 -4.08
CA LEU A 366 15.22 15.09 -2.93
C LEU A 366 13.83 14.70 -2.43
N ALA A 367 12.92 15.66 -2.26
CA ALA A 367 11.54 15.39 -1.84
C ALA A 367 10.80 14.47 -2.83
N ARG A 368 10.98 14.70 -4.14
CA ARG A 368 10.40 13.84 -5.20
C ARG A 368 10.92 12.39 -5.10
N ALA A 369 12.23 12.23 -4.92
CA ALA A 369 12.86 10.93 -4.79
C ALA A 369 12.45 10.20 -3.50
N GLN A 370 12.44 10.90 -2.37
CA GLN A 370 12.04 10.35 -1.09
C GLN A 370 10.55 9.97 -1.08
N ASN A 371 9.65 10.79 -1.65
CA ASN A 371 8.23 10.46 -1.74
C ASN A 371 7.97 9.10 -2.42
N ALA A 372 8.82 8.72 -3.38
CA ALA A 372 8.70 7.44 -4.08
C ALA A 372 9.13 6.22 -3.25
N THR A 373 9.91 6.42 -2.18
CA THR A 373 10.48 5.34 -1.35
C THR A 373 10.03 5.40 0.10
N ALA A 374 9.49 6.53 0.55
CA ALA A 374 9.11 6.79 1.94
C ALA A 374 7.99 5.85 2.40
N GLU A 375 8.14 5.34 3.61
CA GLU A 375 7.03 4.77 4.33
C GLU A 375 6.11 5.90 4.84
N ARG A 376 4.85 5.56 5.15
CA ARG A 376 3.85 6.57 5.55
C ARG A 376 4.28 7.49 6.70
N HIS A 377 5.02 6.96 7.68
CA HIS A 377 5.50 7.76 8.82
C HIS A 377 6.59 8.77 8.44
N GLN A 378 7.24 8.59 7.29
CA GLN A 378 8.29 9.48 6.76
C GLN A 378 7.73 10.58 5.83
N LEU A 379 6.45 10.53 5.47
CA LEU A 379 5.87 11.53 4.56
C LEU A 379 5.84 12.95 5.16
N SER A 380 5.82 13.08 6.49
CA SER A 380 5.99 14.38 7.15
C SER A 380 7.34 15.02 6.85
N ASP A 381 8.41 14.22 6.77
CA ASP A 381 9.74 14.71 6.46
C ASP A 381 9.82 15.20 5.01
N VAL A 382 9.13 14.48 4.08
CA VAL A 382 8.99 14.94 2.69
C VAL A 382 8.31 16.30 2.60
N VAL A 383 7.22 16.53 3.39
CA VAL A 383 6.53 17.83 3.43
C VAL A 383 7.45 18.93 3.97
N VAL A 384 8.26 18.63 4.97
CA VAL A 384 9.25 19.60 5.50
C VAL A 384 10.23 19.99 4.42
N ILE A 385 10.77 19.04 3.65
CA ILE A 385 11.71 19.32 2.56
C ILE A 385 11.01 20.13 1.44
N LEU A 386 9.78 19.79 1.07
CA LEU A 386 9.01 20.58 0.11
C LEU A 386 8.79 22.02 0.60
N SER A 387 8.49 22.21 1.88
CA SER A 387 8.29 23.54 2.47
C SER A 387 9.56 24.39 2.39
N ARG A 388 10.73 23.79 2.62
CA ARG A 388 12.03 24.49 2.48
C ARG A 388 12.29 24.97 1.06
N ALA A 389 11.96 24.16 0.06
CA ALA A 389 12.08 24.55 -1.35
C ALA A 389 11.04 25.60 -1.73
N PHE A 390 9.79 25.42 -1.28
CA PHE A 390 8.68 26.35 -1.52
C PHE A 390 8.98 27.75 -1.00
N GLU A 391 9.47 27.88 0.23
CA GLU A 391 9.76 29.17 0.85
C GLU A 391 10.74 30.00 0.02
N TYR A 392 11.80 29.35 -0.48
CA TYR A 392 12.74 30.04 -1.37
C TYR A 392 12.04 30.57 -2.64
N TYR A 393 11.26 29.71 -3.32
CA TYR A 393 10.58 30.13 -4.55
C TYR A 393 9.52 31.21 -4.32
N ALA A 394 8.84 31.17 -3.18
CA ALA A 394 7.87 32.17 -2.77
C ALA A 394 8.56 33.53 -2.50
N GLU A 395 9.67 33.56 -1.78
CA GLU A 395 10.46 34.75 -1.49
C GLU A 395 11.13 35.35 -2.76
N ALA A 396 11.58 34.46 -3.66
CA ALA A 396 12.14 34.86 -4.96
C ALA A 396 11.08 35.30 -5.99
N ALA A 397 9.79 35.33 -5.61
CA ALA A 397 8.65 35.61 -6.49
C ALA A 397 8.56 34.70 -7.75
N ASN A 398 9.14 33.49 -7.66
CA ASN A 398 9.02 32.48 -8.70
C ASN A 398 7.76 31.65 -8.46
N VAL A 399 6.60 32.25 -8.77
CA VAL A 399 5.28 31.68 -8.49
C VAL A 399 5.09 30.31 -9.16
N SER A 400 5.57 30.13 -10.40
CA SER A 400 5.43 28.87 -11.14
C SER A 400 6.11 27.70 -10.40
N GLN A 401 7.34 27.89 -9.93
CA GLN A 401 8.05 26.85 -9.17
C GLN A 401 7.45 26.65 -7.78
N ALA A 402 7.01 27.72 -7.11
CA ALA A 402 6.34 27.61 -5.82
C ALA A 402 5.05 26.75 -5.94
N VAL A 403 4.24 27.00 -6.98
CA VAL A 403 3.03 26.18 -7.27
C VAL A 403 3.42 24.74 -7.60
N ALA A 404 4.44 24.51 -8.42
CA ALA A 404 4.89 23.15 -8.77
C ALA A 404 5.32 22.35 -7.52
N VAL A 405 6.02 22.99 -6.57
CA VAL A 405 6.39 22.36 -5.29
C VAL A 405 5.17 22.10 -4.41
N ALA A 406 4.27 23.08 -4.27
CA ALA A 406 3.09 22.96 -3.43
C ALA A 406 2.05 21.96 -3.99
N ALA A 407 1.90 21.89 -5.30
CA ALA A 407 1.00 20.97 -5.99
C ALA A 407 1.58 19.57 -6.19
N PHE A 408 2.85 19.34 -5.81
CA PHE A 408 3.47 18.03 -6.01
C PHE A 408 2.67 16.91 -5.33
N PRO A 409 2.29 15.83 -6.06
CA PRO A 409 1.46 14.76 -5.52
C PRO A 409 2.23 13.92 -4.50
N ILE A 410 1.74 13.88 -3.26
CA ILE A 410 2.29 13.02 -2.21
C ILE A 410 1.48 11.74 -2.15
N THR A 411 2.16 10.59 -2.18
CA THR A 411 1.53 9.28 -2.09
C THR A 411 0.94 9.05 -0.71
N GLY A 412 -0.34 8.69 -0.61
CA GLY A 412 -0.99 8.38 0.66
C GLY A 412 -2.24 9.22 0.93
N VAL A 413 -2.68 9.20 2.18
CA VAL A 413 -3.88 9.93 2.61
C VAL A 413 -3.45 11.34 3.01
N ALA A 414 -3.61 12.29 2.08
CA ALA A 414 -3.07 13.65 2.17
C ALA A 414 -3.42 14.41 3.47
N TRP A 415 -4.62 14.17 4.04
CA TRP A 415 -5.10 14.83 5.25
C TRP A 415 -4.40 14.39 6.55
N LEU A 416 -3.60 13.31 6.50
CA LEU A 416 -2.85 12.80 7.65
C LEU A 416 -1.38 13.25 7.68
N ILE A 417 -0.98 14.10 6.72
CA ILE A 417 0.42 14.53 6.61
C ILE A 417 0.53 15.95 7.19
N PRO A 418 1.15 16.10 8.38
CA PRO A 418 1.35 17.42 8.98
C PRO A 418 2.09 18.39 8.05
N GLY A 419 1.69 19.67 8.07
CA GLY A 419 2.31 20.73 7.27
C GLY A 419 1.82 20.83 5.83
N ARG A 420 1.11 19.81 5.30
CA ARG A 420 0.63 19.83 3.91
C ARG A 420 -0.45 20.89 3.66
N TYR A 421 -1.37 21.04 4.61
CA TYR A 421 -2.43 22.04 4.56
C TYR A 421 -1.84 23.47 4.50
N GLU A 422 -0.91 23.78 5.40
CA GLU A 422 -0.25 25.08 5.51
C GLU A 422 0.50 25.45 4.24
N LEU A 423 1.21 24.48 3.67
CA LEU A 423 1.95 24.64 2.41
C LEU A 423 1.03 25.05 1.26
N ILE A 424 -0.09 24.34 1.05
CA ILE A 424 -1.04 24.63 -0.03
C ILE A 424 -1.78 25.94 0.24
N ALA A 425 -2.22 26.19 1.48
CA ALA A 425 -2.88 27.43 1.87
C ALA A 425 -2.03 28.66 1.56
N ARG A 426 -0.72 28.57 1.84
CA ARG A 426 0.22 29.64 1.53
C ARG A 426 0.44 29.81 0.02
N ALA A 427 0.53 28.71 -0.73
CA ALA A 427 0.65 28.76 -2.18
C ALA A 427 -0.56 29.46 -2.84
N LEU A 428 -1.76 29.25 -2.32
CA LEU A 428 -2.98 29.94 -2.77
C LEU A 428 -2.90 31.46 -2.62
N THR A 429 -2.11 31.99 -1.66
CA THR A 429 -1.93 33.45 -1.52
C THR A 429 -1.03 34.06 -2.60
N LEU A 430 -0.27 33.25 -3.33
CA LEU A 430 0.69 33.72 -4.36
C LEU A 430 0.08 33.80 -5.75
N VAL A 431 -1.09 33.20 -5.97
CA VAL A 431 -1.70 33.09 -7.30
C VAL A 431 -3.00 33.92 -7.39
N PRO A 432 -3.35 34.43 -8.58
CA PRO A 432 -4.64 35.07 -8.79
C PRO A 432 -5.79 34.09 -8.48
N ALA A 433 -6.80 34.57 -7.75
CA ALA A 433 -7.87 33.71 -7.22
C ALA A 433 -8.66 32.89 -8.27
N ASP A 434 -8.64 33.30 -9.53
CA ASP A 434 -9.37 32.67 -10.64
C ASP A 434 -8.40 32.11 -11.71
N SER A 435 -7.09 31.97 -11.39
CA SER A 435 -6.12 31.37 -12.30
C SER A 435 -6.24 29.84 -12.36
N HIS A 436 -5.64 29.22 -13.37
CA HIS A 436 -5.53 27.78 -13.51
C HIS A 436 -4.79 27.17 -12.29
N GLU A 437 -3.69 27.81 -11.87
CA GLU A 437 -2.91 27.40 -10.70
C GLU A 437 -3.75 27.43 -9.42
N ALA A 438 -4.63 28.43 -9.27
CA ALA A 438 -5.58 28.47 -8.16
C ALA A 438 -6.56 27.28 -8.22
N GLY A 439 -7.03 26.91 -9.40
CA GLY A 439 -7.88 25.73 -9.59
C GLY A 439 -7.21 24.45 -9.09
N LEU A 440 -5.97 24.21 -9.50
CA LEU A 440 -5.18 23.05 -9.09
C LEU A 440 -4.97 23.02 -7.55
N LEU A 441 -4.55 24.15 -6.98
CA LEU A 441 -4.30 24.24 -5.53
C LEU A 441 -5.61 24.15 -4.72
N LEU A 442 -6.73 24.72 -5.19
CA LEU A 442 -8.05 24.63 -4.55
C LEU A 442 -8.58 23.21 -4.55
N SER A 443 -8.35 22.44 -5.63
CA SER A 443 -8.71 21.01 -5.69
C SER A 443 -8.01 20.24 -4.58
N LEU A 444 -6.68 20.35 -4.45
CA LEU A 444 -5.90 19.72 -3.41
C LEU A 444 -6.28 20.18 -2.00
N TYR A 445 -6.48 21.51 -1.85
CA TYR A 445 -6.86 22.13 -0.58
C TYR A 445 -8.21 21.63 -0.07
N GLY A 446 -9.21 21.60 -0.96
CA GLY A 446 -10.54 21.07 -0.66
C GLY A 446 -10.53 19.60 -0.28
N GLY A 447 -9.71 18.79 -0.97
CA GLY A 447 -9.52 17.38 -0.62
C GLY A 447 -8.96 17.19 0.80
N ILE A 448 -8.05 18.06 1.24
CA ILE A 448 -7.50 18.02 2.61
C ILE A 448 -8.54 18.50 3.64
N LEU A 449 -9.22 19.61 3.39
CA LEU A 449 -10.27 20.13 4.26
C LEU A 449 -11.40 19.12 4.49
N GLY A 450 -11.85 18.47 3.42
CA GLY A 450 -12.93 17.49 3.49
C GLY A 450 -12.66 16.33 4.45
N SER A 451 -11.39 16.03 4.66
CA SER A 451 -10.97 14.98 5.59
C SER A 451 -10.77 15.48 7.03
N SER A 452 -10.87 16.79 7.29
CA SER A 452 -10.64 17.41 8.61
C SER A 452 -11.90 17.99 9.22
N ALA A 453 -13.09 17.47 8.91
CA ALA A 453 -14.40 17.89 9.40
C ALA A 453 -14.87 19.28 8.96
N ASP A 454 -14.13 19.99 8.11
CA ASP A 454 -14.60 21.26 7.49
C ASP A 454 -15.25 20.98 6.13
N TYR A 455 -16.48 20.47 6.18
CA TYR A 455 -17.24 20.16 4.96
C TYR A 455 -17.54 21.39 4.10
N GLU A 456 -17.98 22.48 4.74
CA GLU A 456 -18.37 23.70 4.01
C GLU A 456 -17.17 24.35 3.32
N GLY A 457 -16.03 24.47 4.02
CA GLY A 457 -14.80 24.99 3.46
C GLY A 457 -14.26 24.11 2.31
N ALA A 458 -14.33 22.79 2.47
CA ALA A 458 -13.97 21.84 1.44
C ALA A 458 -14.83 21.98 0.19
N GLN A 459 -16.16 22.03 0.34
CA GLN A 459 -17.11 22.17 -0.75
C GLN A 459 -16.88 23.48 -1.52
N GLN A 460 -16.74 24.61 -0.81
CA GLN A 460 -16.47 25.90 -1.45
C GLN A 460 -15.17 25.88 -2.27
N ALA A 461 -14.11 25.28 -1.76
CA ALA A 461 -12.84 25.17 -2.47
C ALA A 461 -12.96 24.28 -3.72
N LEU A 462 -13.60 23.12 -3.59
CA LEU A 462 -13.80 22.18 -4.70
C LEU A 462 -14.76 22.73 -5.77
N ASP A 463 -15.85 23.38 -5.39
CA ASP A 463 -16.78 24.02 -6.33
C ASP A 463 -16.08 25.11 -7.16
N LYS A 464 -15.22 25.89 -6.51
CA LYS A 464 -14.40 26.90 -7.19
C LYS A 464 -13.38 26.26 -8.13
N ALA A 465 -12.70 25.20 -7.71
CA ALA A 465 -11.80 24.44 -8.56
C ALA A 465 -12.51 23.89 -9.80
N LEU A 466 -13.71 23.29 -9.65
CA LEU A 466 -14.54 22.82 -10.76
C LEU A 466 -14.93 23.94 -11.71
N SER A 467 -15.30 25.12 -11.17
CA SER A 467 -15.66 26.26 -12.01
C SER A 467 -14.49 26.74 -12.87
N ILE A 468 -13.28 26.71 -12.32
CA ILE A 468 -12.04 27.05 -13.04
C ILE A 468 -11.74 25.98 -14.10
N ALA A 469 -11.74 24.70 -13.74
CA ALA A 469 -11.48 23.59 -14.65
C ALA A 469 -12.41 23.61 -15.88
N ARG A 470 -13.71 23.80 -15.66
CA ARG A 470 -14.73 23.90 -16.73
C ARG A 470 -14.53 25.12 -17.62
N ARG A 471 -14.19 26.28 -17.05
CA ARG A 471 -13.89 27.50 -17.80
C ARG A 471 -12.66 27.33 -18.68
N GLU A 472 -11.60 26.73 -18.17
CA GLU A 472 -10.33 26.49 -18.88
C GLU A 472 -10.41 25.26 -19.81
N LYS A 473 -11.49 24.46 -19.72
CA LYS A 473 -11.68 23.16 -20.41
C LYS A 473 -10.58 22.16 -20.06
N ASP A 474 -10.11 22.21 -18.83
CA ASP A 474 -9.13 21.26 -18.28
C ASP A 474 -9.84 20.01 -17.77
N VAL A 475 -10.01 19.03 -18.65
CA VAL A 475 -10.69 17.77 -18.34
C VAL A 475 -9.95 16.96 -17.24
N PRO A 476 -8.63 16.83 -17.25
CA PRO A 476 -7.89 16.18 -16.15
C PRO A 476 -8.18 16.80 -14.78
N LEU A 477 -8.12 18.11 -14.65
CA LEU A 477 -8.42 18.81 -13.39
C LEU A 477 -9.91 18.64 -13.00
N GLU A 478 -10.84 18.68 -13.97
CA GLU A 478 -12.26 18.44 -13.68
C GLU A 478 -12.48 17.02 -13.14
N VAL A 479 -11.89 16.01 -13.76
CA VAL A 479 -12.00 14.59 -13.33
C VAL A 479 -11.42 14.41 -11.92
N GLU A 480 -10.21 14.91 -11.67
CA GLU A 480 -9.57 14.80 -10.36
C GLU A 480 -10.40 15.49 -9.28
N THR A 481 -10.90 16.70 -9.57
CA THR A 481 -11.71 17.46 -8.61
C THR A 481 -13.07 16.79 -8.35
N LEU A 482 -13.75 16.26 -9.37
CA LEU A 482 -14.99 15.47 -9.20
C LEU A 482 -14.76 14.23 -8.33
N GLY A 483 -13.63 13.55 -8.50
CA GLY A 483 -13.24 12.44 -7.64
C GLY A 483 -13.08 12.85 -6.17
N LEU A 484 -12.51 14.04 -5.91
CA LEU A 484 -12.40 14.59 -4.56
C LEU A 484 -13.77 14.99 -3.98
N VAL A 485 -14.67 15.59 -4.80
CA VAL A 485 -16.05 15.90 -4.39
C VAL A 485 -16.83 14.64 -4.05
N SER A 486 -16.75 13.60 -4.89
CA SER A 486 -17.32 12.29 -4.60
C SER A 486 -16.79 11.73 -3.27
N GLY A 487 -15.48 11.88 -3.02
CA GLY A 487 -14.84 11.50 -1.76
C GLY A 487 -15.33 12.27 -0.54
N LEU A 488 -15.48 13.58 -0.67
CA LEU A 488 -16.04 14.46 0.35
C LEU A 488 -17.47 14.03 0.71
N ASN A 489 -18.32 13.84 -0.30
CA ASN A 489 -19.72 13.43 -0.14
C ASN A 489 -19.81 12.03 0.53
N PHE A 490 -18.97 11.06 0.13
CA PHE A 490 -18.87 9.77 0.78
C PHE A 490 -18.49 9.86 2.25
N GLN A 491 -17.48 10.65 2.58
CA GLN A 491 -16.99 10.82 3.95
C GLN A 491 -18.03 11.47 4.87
N HIS A 492 -18.90 12.31 4.31
CA HIS A 492 -19.92 13.04 5.03
C HIS A 492 -21.34 12.45 4.89
N LEU A 493 -21.46 11.19 4.41
CA LEU A 493 -22.71 10.41 4.33
C LEU A 493 -23.72 10.93 3.30
N HIS A 494 -23.29 11.75 2.34
CA HIS A 494 -24.08 12.21 1.20
C HIS A 494 -23.96 11.18 0.06
N TRP A 495 -24.68 10.07 0.21
CA TRP A 495 -24.47 8.89 -0.61
C TRP A 495 -24.79 9.09 -2.09
N GLN A 496 -25.95 9.73 -2.39
CA GLN A 496 -26.38 9.93 -3.78
C GLN A 496 -25.45 10.88 -4.52
N GLU A 497 -25.10 11.99 -3.90
CA GLU A 497 -24.17 12.98 -4.46
C GLU A 497 -22.78 12.34 -4.70
N SER A 498 -22.34 11.48 -3.80
CA SER A 498 -21.06 10.74 -3.97
C SER A 498 -21.09 9.84 -5.21
N VAL A 499 -22.21 9.14 -5.48
CA VAL A 499 -22.37 8.31 -6.67
C VAL A 499 -22.43 9.16 -7.93
N ASP A 500 -23.23 10.23 -7.94
CA ASP A 500 -23.44 11.07 -9.11
C ASP A 500 -22.13 11.75 -9.57
N ASP A 501 -21.36 12.32 -8.62
CA ASP A 501 -20.06 12.93 -8.90
C ASP A 501 -19.02 11.91 -9.36
N GLY A 502 -18.98 10.74 -8.70
CA GLY A 502 -18.07 9.66 -9.07
C GLY A 502 -18.36 9.08 -10.47
N LEU A 503 -19.64 8.90 -10.83
CA LEU A 503 -20.03 8.46 -12.16
C LEU A 503 -19.68 9.51 -13.22
N ARG A 504 -19.86 10.79 -12.89
CA ARG A 504 -19.49 11.88 -13.80
C ARG A 504 -17.98 11.94 -14.04
N ALA A 505 -17.17 11.75 -13.01
CA ALA A 505 -15.72 11.64 -13.15
C ALA A 505 -15.33 10.46 -14.06
N ILE A 506 -15.96 9.30 -13.87
CA ILE A 506 -15.71 8.08 -14.67
C ILE A 506 -16.12 8.30 -16.15
N GLU A 507 -17.22 8.98 -16.41
CA GLU A 507 -17.71 9.28 -17.75
C GLU A 507 -16.77 10.24 -18.50
N LEU A 508 -16.31 11.31 -17.84
CA LEU A 508 -15.42 12.30 -18.44
C LEU A 508 -14.02 11.77 -18.73
N ALA A 509 -13.53 10.83 -17.92
CA ALA A 509 -12.21 10.25 -18.10
C ALA A 509 -12.06 9.29 -19.28
N ASP A 510 -13.16 8.96 -19.99
CA ASP A 510 -13.18 8.12 -21.22
C ASP A 510 -12.22 6.91 -21.21
N GLY A 511 -12.13 6.27 -20.06
CA GLY A 511 -11.30 5.08 -19.90
C GLY A 511 -9.88 5.32 -19.38
N ASP A 512 -9.50 6.54 -19.05
CA ASP A 512 -8.18 6.86 -18.49
C ASP A 512 -7.97 6.33 -17.07
N GLU A 513 -6.70 6.10 -16.69
CA GLU A 513 -6.24 5.48 -15.45
C GLU A 513 -6.59 6.28 -14.17
N TYR A 514 -6.97 7.55 -14.32
CA TYR A 514 -7.24 8.50 -13.22
C TYR A 514 -8.45 8.15 -12.35
N THR A 515 -9.39 7.33 -12.81
CA THR A 515 -10.68 7.05 -12.14
C THR A 515 -10.71 5.79 -11.26
N PHE A 516 -9.59 5.19 -10.94
CA PHE A 516 -9.57 3.97 -10.13
C PHE A 516 -10.17 4.15 -8.73
N SER A 517 -9.79 5.22 -8.04
CA SER A 517 -10.32 5.51 -6.70
C SER A 517 -11.82 5.77 -6.72
N ASP A 518 -12.30 6.38 -7.79
CA ASP A 518 -13.69 6.77 -7.96
C ASP A 518 -14.58 5.56 -8.24
N ARG A 519 -14.13 4.62 -9.09
CA ARG A 519 -14.87 3.36 -9.30
C ARG A 519 -15.00 2.54 -8.02
N PHE A 520 -13.94 2.45 -7.21
CA PHE A 520 -14.01 1.77 -5.91
C PHE A 520 -15.05 2.44 -5.00
N ARG A 521 -15.02 3.77 -4.94
CA ARG A 521 -15.94 4.56 -4.10
C ARG A 521 -17.37 4.45 -4.56
N VAL A 522 -17.62 4.54 -5.86
CA VAL A 522 -18.95 4.32 -6.45
C VAL A 522 -19.50 2.95 -6.08
N VAL A 523 -18.68 1.89 -6.18
CA VAL A 523 -19.09 0.53 -5.77
C VAL A 523 -19.41 0.48 -4.28
N ASP A 524 -18.53 0.99 -3.39
CA ASP A 524 -18.75 0.96 -1.94
C ASP A 524 -20.03 1.74 -1.56
N THR A 525 -20.25 2.90 -2.20
CA THR A 525 -21.46 3.71 -1.96
C THR A 525 -22.73 3.01 -2.43
N LEU A 526 -22.74 2.43 -3.64
CA LEU A 526 -23.87 1.68 -4.17
C LEU A 526 -24.21 0.46 -3.32
N LEU A 527 -23.18 -0.26 -2.82
CA LEU A 527 -23.38 -1.37 -1.87
C LEU A 527 -24.02 -0.90 -0.55
N ARG A 528 -23.71 0.30 -0.08
CA ARG A 528 -24.35 0.88 1.11
C ARG A 528 -25.80 1.29 0.87
N MET A 529 -26.11 1.76 -0.34
CA MET A 529 -27.46 2.16 -0.77
C MET A 529 -28.36 0.98 -1.18
N GLY A 530 -27.81 -0.23 -1.26
CA GLY A 530 -28.59 -1.42 -1.64
C GLY A 530 -28.82 -1.55 -3.16
N ASP A 531 -27.89 -1.07 -3.98
CA ASP A 531 -27.98 -1.18 -5.45
C ASP A 531 -26.84 -2.07 -6.00
N LEU A 532 -27.03 -3.40 -5.84
CA LEU A 532 -26.07 -4.39 -6.34
C LEU A 532 -25.99 -4.40 -7.87
N ASP A 533 -27.08 -4.18 -8.55
CA ASP A 533 -27.15 -4.26 -10.01
C ASP A 533 -26.32 -3.12 -10.62
N ALA A 534 -26.42 -1.91 -10.08
CA ALA A 534 -25.58 -0.78 -10.48
C ALA A 534 -24.11 -0.95 -10.04
N ALA A 535 -23.84 -1.55 -8.89
CA ALA A 535 -22.48 -1.76 -8.38
C ALA A 535 -21.67 -2.76 -9.21
N ARG A 536 -22.31 -3.84 -9.67
CA ARG A 536 -21.66 -4.99 -10.33
C ARG A 536 -20.79 -4.63 -11.53
N PRO A 537 -21.25 -3.88 -12.54
CA PRO A 537 -20.44 -3.55 -13.71
C PRO A 537 -19.19 -2.75 -13.33
N HIS A 538 -19.29 -1.84 -12.35
CA HIS A 538 -18.16 -1.07 -11.87
C HIS A 538 -17.17 -1.92 -11.06
N ALA A 539 -17.65 -2.87 -10.25
CA ALA A 539 -16.81 -3.79 -9.50
C ALA A 539 -16.02 -4.73 -10.43
N VAL A 540 -16.69 -5.29 -11.45
CA VAL A 540 -16.06 -6.16 -12.47
C VAL A 540 -15.00 -5.38 -13.27
N GLU A 541 -15.33 -4.18 -13.74
CA GLU A 541 -14.39 -3.36 -14.51
C GLU A 541 -13.21 -2.88 -13.65
N TYR A 542 -13.43 -2.53 -12.39
CA TYR A 542 -12.36 -2.19 -11.45
C TYR A 542 -11.41 -3.37 -11.24
N MET A 543 -11.97 -4.58 -11.00
CA MET A 543 -11.18 -5.80 -10.87
C MET A 543 -10.40 -6.08 -12.16
N ARG A 544 -11.07 -6.06 -13.32
CA ARG A 544 -10.47 -6.35 -14.62
C ARG A 544 -9.25 -5.46 -14.87
N ARG A 545 -9.41 -4.15 -14.74
CA ARG A 545 -8.31 -3.19 -14.95
C ARG A 545 -7.14 -3.44 -14.01
N ARG A 546 -7.42 -3.72 -12.74
CA ARG A 546 -6.37 -3.96 -11.74
C ARG A 546 -5.72 -5.33 -11.79
N THR A 547 -6.32 -6.32 -12.46
CA THR A 547 -5.81 -7.69 -12.54
C THR A 547 -5.26 -8.05 -13.92
N GLU A 548 -5.83 -7.49 -14.99
CA GLU A 548 -5.52 -7.87 -16.38
C GLU A 548 -4.59 -6.87 -17.07
N GLU A 549 -4.51 -5.63 -16.62
CA GLU A 549 -3.59 -4.65 -17.19
C GLU A 549 -2.14 -5.05 -16.92
N ARG A 550 -1.35 -5.15 -18.00
CA ARG A 550 0.07 -5.51 -17.91
C ARG A 550 0.81 -4.47 -17.06
N GLY A 551 1.50 -4.94 -16.03
CA GLY A 551 2.31 -4.08 -15.18
C GLY A 551 1.68 -3.64 -13.86
N THR A 552 0.61 -4.31 -13.41
CA THR A 552 -0.05 -3.98 -12.14
C THR A 552 0.73 -4.54 -10.94
N SER A 553 0.93 -3.72 -9.89
CA SER A 553 1.62 -4.16 -8.67
C SER A 553 0.78 -5.19 -7.90
N ARG A 554 1.43 -6.07 -7.10
CA ARG A 554 0.74 -7.03 -6.21
C ARG A 554 -0.30 -6.35 -5.32
N ARG A 555 0.04 -5.17 -4.78
CA ARG A 555 -0.86 -4.33 -3.99
C ARG A 555 -2.09 -3.91 -4.81
N SER A 556 -1.89 -3.46 -6.04
CA SER A 556 -2.97 -3.03 -6.93
C SER A 556 -3.92 -4.17 -7.25
N VAL A 557 -3.40 -5.35 -7.58
CA VAL A 557 -4.20 -6.56 -7.83
C VAL A 557 -5.00 -6.94 -6.58
N SER A 558 -4.38 -6.95 -5.39
CA SER A 558 -5.07 -7.24 -4.14
C SER A 558 -6.22 -6.26 -3.85
N LEU A 559 -5.98 -4.96 -4.07
CA LEU A 559 -7.02 -3.94 -3.92
C LEU A 559 -8.13 -4.09 -4.98
N GLY A 560 -7.77 -4.52 -6.19
CA GLY A 560 -8.72 -4.79 -7.29
C GLY A 560 -9.75 -5.85 -6.97
N LEU A 561 -9.39 -6.82 -6.15
CA LEU A 561 -10.26 -7.92 -5.73
C LEU A 561 -11.23 -7.56 -4.58
N THR A 562 -11.03 -6.39 -3.95
CA THR A 562 -11.84 -5.98 -2.78
C THR A 562 -13.33 -5.78 -3.12
N PRO A 563 -13.74 -4.94 -4.11
CA PRO A 563 -15.16 -4.68 -4.36
C PRO A 563 -15.94 -5.92 -4.74
N ILE A 564 -15.36 -6.79 -5.58
CA ILE A 564 -16.04 -8.02 -6.02
C ILE A 564 -16.16 -9.03 -4.86
N THR A 565 -15.23 -9.02 -3.90
CA THR A 565 -15.32 -9.83 -2.68
C THR A 565 -16.52 -9.39 -1.82
N TYR A 566 -16.68 -8.07 -1.60
CA TYR A 566 -17.83 -7.54 -0.84
C TYR A 566 -19.15 -7.84 -1.54
N LEU A 567 -19.21 -7.62 -2.84
CA LEU A 567 -20.40 -7.92 -3.66
C LEU A 567 -20.79 -9.39 -3.54
N SER A 568 -19.86 -10.31 -3.76
CA SER A 568 -20.10 -11.75 -3.62
C SER A 568 -20.54 -12.16 -2.20
N SER A 569 -19.95 -11.52 -1.17
CA SER A 569 -20.32 -11.77 0.23
C SER A 569 -21.76 -11.33 0.54
N LEU A 570 -22.21 -10.19 0.01
CA LEU A 570 -23.56 -9.66 0.22
C LEU A 570 -24.63 -10.48 -0.49
N GLU A 571 -24.30 -11.10 -1.61
CA GLU A 571 -25.16 -12.03 -2.34
C GLU A 571 -25.25 -13.42 -1.68
N GLY A 572 -24.23 -13.75 -0.88
CA GLY A 572 -24.06 -15.09 -0.31
C GLY A 572 -23.33 -16.07 -1.23
N ASP A 573 -22.65 -15.58 -2.28
CA ASP A 573 -21.73 -16.42 -3.07
C ASP A 573 -20.39 -16.57 -2.34
N TRP A 574 -20.42 -17.43 -1.30
CA TRP A 574 -19.26 -17.69 -0.46
C TRP A 574 -18.07 -18.28 -1.21
N ARG A 575 -18.33 -19.00 -2.31
CA ARG A 575 -17.29 -19.60 -3.13
C ARG A 575 -16.50 -18.52 -3.84
N ALA A 576 -17.17 -17.64 -4.54
CA ALA A 576 -16.51 -16.52 -5.22
C ALA A 576 -15.83 -15.58 -4.22
N ALA A 577 -16.48 -15.26 -3.09
CA ALA A 577 -15.89 -14.41 -2.06
C ALA A 577 -14.61 -15.02 -1.45
N ARG A 578 -14.56 -16.36 -1.23
CA ARG A 578 -13.33 -17.07 -0.79
C ARG A 578 -12.23 -16.96 -1.84
N GLU A 579 -12.53 -17.31 -3.09
CA GLU A 579 -11.57 -17.30 -4.19
C GLU A 579 -10.93 -15.93 -4.37
N TYR A 580 -11.73 -14.87 -4.45
CA TYR A 580 -11.22 -13.51 -4.62
C TYR A 580 -10.43 -13.03 -3.41
N SER A 581 -10.93 -13.26 -2.18
CA SER A 581 -10.23 -12.84 -0.97
C SER A 581 -8.93 -13.61 -0.76
N GLU A 582 -8.89 -14.92 -1.04
CA GLU A 582 -7.69 -15.74 -0.92
C GLU A 582 -6.59 -15.27 -1.86
N ARG A 583 -6.93 -15.13 -3.15
CA ARG A 583 -6.01 -14.59 -4.16
C ARG A 583 -5.48 -13.20 -3.79
N GLY A 584 -6.33 -12.33 -3.27
CA GLY A 584 -5.93 -10.99 -2.84
C GLY A 584 -5.02 -11.00 -1.60
N LEU A 585 -5.27 -11.90 -0.64
CA LEU A 585 -4.48 -12.04 0.60
C LEU A 585 -3.17 -12.80 0.40
N GLU A 586 -3.04 -13.65 -0.62
CA GLU A 586 -1.75 -14.21 -1.06
C GLU A 586 -0.82 -13.11 -1.58
N LEU A 587 -1.37 -12.12 -2.28
CA LEU A 587 -0.62 -10.99 -2.84
C LEU A 587 -0.28 -9.92 -1.80
N LEU A 588 -1.22 -9.62 -0.91
CA LEU A 588 -1.08 -8.64 0.18
C LEU A 588 -1.69 -9.19 1.48
N PRO A 589 -0.92 -9.95 2.29
CA PRO A 589 -1.41 -10.61 3.49
C PRO A 589 -2.00 -9.68 4.57
N THR A 590 -1.70 -8.38 4.48
CA THR A 590 -2.14 -7.35 5.44
C THR A 590 -3.27 -6.46 4.93
N ASN A 591 -3.92 -6.84 3.82
CA ASN A 591 -5.05 -6.08 3.28
C ASN A 591 -6.28 -6.23 4.20
N THR A 592 -6.49 -5.24 5.07
CA THR A 592 -7.61 -5.22 6.03
C THR A 592 -8.98 -5.21 5.34
N GLN A 593 -9.06 -4.71 4.10
CA GLN A 593 -10.30 -4.69 3.32
C GLN A 593 -10.71 -6.08 2.80
N LEU A 594 -9.78 -7.03 2.74
CA LEU A 594 -10.05 -8.43 2.41
C LEU A 594 -10.07 -9.33 3.65
N LEU A 595 -9.26 -9.02 4.67
CA LEU A 595 -9.26 -9.76 5.93
C LEU A 595 -10.63 -9.73 6.61
N PHE A 596 -11.28 -8.54 6.64
CA PHE A 596 -12.58 -8.37 7.28
C PHE A 596 -13.70 -9.20 6.63
N PRO A 597 -14.03 -9.08 5.33
CA PRO A 597 -15.08 -9.89 4.71
C PRO A 597 -14.73 -11.38 4.72
N ARG A 598 -13.45 -11.76 4.64
CA ARG A 598 -13.04 -13.17 4.75
C ARG A 598 -13.29 -13.72 6.15
N MET A 599 -12.95 -12.98 7.18
CA MET A 599 -13.25 -13.33 8.58
C MET A 599 -14.76 -13.56 8.78
N MET A 600 -15.58 -12.58 8.35
CA MET A 600 -17.05 -12.66 8.48
C MET A 600 -17.62 -13.88 7.76
N LEU A 601 -17.16 -14.14 6.52
CA LEU A 601 -17.59 -15.30 5.75
C LEU A 601 -17.33 -16.64 6.48
N GLU A 602 -16.15 -16.80 7.10
CA GLU A 602 -15.80 -18.03 7.81
C GLU A 602 -16.66 -18.22 9.06
N TYR A 603 -16.98 -17.16 9.79
CA TYR A 603 -17.90 -17.25 10.92
C TYR A 603 -19.34 -17.49 10.47
N GLU A 604 -19.82 -16.84 9.41
CA GLU A 604 -21.18 -17.06 8.86
C GLU A 604 -21.39 -18.51 8.39
N THR A 605 -20.37 -19.14 7.81
CA THR A 605 -20.42 -20.54 7.38
C THR A 605 -20.13 -21.55 8.50
N GLY A 606 -19.76 -21.07 9.70
CA GLY A 606 -19.48 -21.89 10.89
C GLY A 606 -18.07 -22.48 10.92
N GLU A 607 -17.11 -21.95 10.14
CA GLU A 607 -15.69 -22.30 10.18
C GLU A 607 -14.95 -21.42 11.20
N SER A 608 -15.39 -21.45 12.46
CA SER A 608 -14.94 -20.52 13.51
C SER A 608 -13.43 -20.56 13.76
N ALA A 609 -12.80 -21.73 13.62
CA ALA A 609 -11.34 -21.85 13.78
C ALA A 609 -10.58 -21.06 12.70
N GLN A 610 -11.08 -21.09 11.45
CA GLN A 610 -10.51 -20.31 10.36
C GLN A 610 -10.85 -18.83 10.50
N GLY A 611 -12.06 -18.50 10.95
CA GLY A 611 -12.46 -17.12 11.26
C GLY A 611 -11.54 -16.47 12.29
N GLU A 612 -11.15 -17.22 13.34
CA GLU A 612 -10.23 -16.74 14.38
C GLU A 612 -8.84 -16.40 13.82
N VAL A 613 -8.33 -17.20 12.87
CA VAL A 613 -7.05 -16.91 12.20
C VAL A 613 -7.10 -15.54 11.50
N TYR A 614 -8.20 -15.23 10.82
CA TYR A 614 -8.34 -13.92 10.14
C TYR A 614 -8.59 -12.79 11.13
N LEU A 615 -9.28 -13.03 12.24
CA LEU A 615 -9.43 -12.04 13.32
C LEU A 615 -8.09 -11.69 13.96
N GLU A 616 -7.25 -12.67 14.29
CA GLU A 616 -5.90 -12.43 14.82
C GLU A 616 -5.03 -11.65 13.82
N ARG A 617 -5.06 -12.01 12.54
CA ARG A 617 -4.35 -11.25 11.50
C ARG A 617 -4.84 -9.80 11.40
N LEU A 618 -6.13 -9.57 11.61
CA LEU A 618 -6.71 -8.23 11.60
C LEU A 618 -6.26 -7.45 12.84
N LEU A 619 -6.23 -8.08 14.02
CA LEU A 619 -5.71 -7.52 15.27
C LEU A 619 -4.24 -7.11 15.14
N ASP A 620 -3.40 -7.92 14.52
CA ASP A 620 -1.99 -7.61 14.26
C ASP A 620 -1.80 -6.30 13.47
N THR A 621 -2.79 -5.90 12.67
CA THR A 621 -2.72 -4.62 11.93
C THR A 621 -2.92 -3.39 12.81
N THR A 622 -3.54 -3.52 13.99
CA THR A 622 -3.79 -2.39 14.91
C THR A 622 -2.54 -1.92 15.66
N GLY A 623 -1.53 -2.77 15.77
CA GLY A 623 -0.22 -2.43 16.36
C GLY A 623 0.63 -1.51 15.49
N ARG A 624 0.23 -1.23 14.26
CA ARG A 624 0.96 -0.35 13.33
C ARG A 624 0.70 1.12 13.67
N THR A 625 1.71 1.96 13.43
CA THR A 625 1.59 3.41 13.60
C THR A 625 1.05 4.07 12.33
N GLY A 626 0.38 5.22 12.45
CA GLY A 626 -0.10 6.01 11.32
C GLY A 626 -1.56 5.74 10.91
N PRO A 627 -1.99 6.22 9.72
CA PRO A 627 -3.39 6.16 9.25
C PRO A 627 -3.95 4.75 9.11
N ASP A 628 -3.12 3.78 8.76
CA ASP A 628 -3.53 2.37 8.65
C ASP A 628 -4.04 1.83 9.99
N ARG A 629 -3.62 2.45 11.11
CA ARG A 629 -4.13 2.12 12.44
C ARG A 629 -5.62 2.44 12.56
N VAL A 630 -6.07 3.61 12.10
CA VAL A 630 -7.50 3.99 12.19
C VAL A 630 -8.36 3.01 11.40
N PHE A 631 -7.97 2.66 10.17
CA PHE A 631 -8.69 1.68 9.35
C PHE A 631 -8.66 0.27 9.95
N GLY A 632 -7.54 -0.12 10.57
CA GLY A 632 -7.43 -1.38 11.30
C GLY A 632 -8.33 -1.40 12.53
N LEU A 633 -8.31 -0.34 13.35
CA LEU A 633 -9.16 -0.19 14.53
C LEU A 633 -10.64 -0.30 14.20
N VAL A 634 -11.12 0.47 13.21
CA VAL A 634 -12.53 0.44 12.79
C VAL A 634 -12.96 -0.96 12.35
N ARG A 635 -12.15 -1.67 11.57
CA ARG A 635 -12.51 -3.02 11.09
C ARG A 635 -12.46 -4.09 12.16
N VAL A 636 -11.50 -4.02 13.08
CA VAL A 636 -11.45 -4.93 14.24
C VAL A 636 -12.66 -4.69 15.14
N ALA A 637 -12.93 -3.42 15.45
CA ALA A 637 -14.07 -3.04 16.28
C ALA A 637 -15.39 -3.54 15.68
N MET A 638 -15.62 -3.34 14.36
CA MET A 638 -16.79 -3.87 13.65
C MET A 638 -16.89 -5.40 13.70
N GLY A 639 -15.78 -6.07 13.57
CA GLY A 639 -15.73 -7.52 13.49
C GLY A 639 -16.15 -8.20 14.79
N ILE A 640 -15.70 -7.69 15.92
CA ILE A 640 -15.92 -8.35 17.23
C ILE A 640 -17.40 -8.42 17.63
N PRO A 641 -18.23 -7.35 17.59
CA PRO A 641 -19.66 -7.43 17.88
C PRO A 641 -20.43 -8.31 16.88
N ALA A 642 -20.06 -8.20 15.59
CA ALA A 642 -20.68 -9.01 14.55
C ALA A 642 -20.40 -10.52 14.76
N VAL A 643 -19.15 -10.89 15.05
CA VAL A 643 -18.75 -12.27 15.38
C VAL A 643 -19.43 -12.76 16.67
N THR A 644 -19.51 -11.92 17.69
CA THR A 644 -20.21 -12.25 18.94
C THR A 644 -21.69 -12.57 18.70
N ARG A 645 -22.35 -11.81 17.82
CA ARG A 645 -23.74 -12.10 17.42
C ARG A 645 -23.88 -13.45 16.73
N ILE A 646 -22.93 -13.84 15.88
CA ILE A 646 -22.96 -15.12 15.15
C ILE A 646 -22.67 -16.29 16.10
N THR A 647 -21.64 -16.15 16.95
CA THR A 647 -21.09 -17.25 17.75
C THR A 647 -21.67 -17.35 19.16
N GLY A 648 -22.17 -16.23 19.72
CA GLY A 648 -22.55 -16.12 21.13
C GLY A 648 -21.36 -15.94 22.09
N ILE A 649 -20.10 -15.80 21.59
CA ILE A 649 -18.88 -15.68 22.40
C ILE A 649 -18.57 -14.21 22.62
N SER A 650 -18.60 -13.71 23.87
CA SER A 650 -18.50 -12.30 24.24
C SER A 650 -17.12 -11.87 24.78
N GLY A 651 -16.07 -12.67 24.63
CA GLY A 651 -14.80 -12.49 25.33
C GLY A 651 -13.96 -11.25 24.96
N ARG A 652 -14.31 -10.49 23.92
CA ARG A 652 -13.51 -9.35 23.43
C ARG A 652 -14.32 -8.05 23.28
N LEU A 653 -15.51 -7.96 23.83
CA LEU A 653 -16.40 -6.80 23.66
C LEU A 653 -15.81 -5.51 24.26
N ASP A 654 -15.10 -5.60 25.39
CA ASP A 654 -14.43 -4.43 25.99
C ASP A 654 -13.33 -3.87 25.07
N LEU A 655 -12.59 -4.74 24.40
CA LEU A 655 -11.58 -4.34 23.42
C LEU A 655 -12.20 -3.59 22.23
N ALA A 656 -13.34 -4.08 21.71
CA ALA A 656 -14.05 -3.40 20.63
C ALA A 656 -14.51 -2.02 21.07
N LYS A 657 -15.08 -1.91 22.28
CA LYS A 657 -15.51 -0.64 22.85
C LYS A 657 -14.38 0.38 22.99
N GLU A 658 -13.23 -0.02 23.52
CA GLU A 658 -12.05 0.85 23.62
C GLU A 658 -11.58 1.34 22.23
N MET A 659 -11.61 0.48 21.22
CA MET A 659 -11.24 0.84 19.85
C MET A 659 -12.23 1.84 19.24
N ASP A 660 -13.52 1.65 19.39
CA ASP A 660 -14.57 2.54 18.89
C ASP A 660 -14.51 3.92 19.56
N GLU A 661 -14.33 3.94 20.89
CA GLU A 661 -14.16 5.17 21.64
C GLU A 661 -12.91 5.95 21.20
N ALA A 662 -11.81 5.26 20.89
CA ALA A 662 -10.61 5.86 20.35
C ALA A 662 -10.84 6.46 18.94
N VAL A 663 -11.66 5.83 18.11
CA VAL A 663 -12.04 6.36 16.79
C VAL A 663 -12.92 7.61 16.94
N ILE A 664 -13.94 7.57 17.78
CA ILE A 664 -14.90 8.66 17.95
C ILE A 664 -14.26 9.88 18.62
N SER A 665 -13.34 9.68 19.57
CA SER A 665 -12.65 10.76 20.26
C SER A 665 -11.67 11.54 19.36
N ASN A 666 -11.28 10.99 18.22
CA ASN A 666 -10.39 11.65 17.29
C ASN A 666 -11.16 12.58 16.35
N GLN A 667 -11.07 13.89 16.61
CA GLN A 667 -11.76 14.94 15.84
C GLN A 667 -11.38 14.99 14.34
N SER A 668 -10.27 14.35 13.94
CA SER A 668 -9.84 14.30 12.56
C SER A 668 -10.38 13.08 11.79
N VAL A 669 -11.23 12.27 12.41
CA VAL A 669 -11.82 11.10 11.74
C VAL A 669 -13.07 11.53 10.96
N PRO A 670 -13.14 11.20 9.65
CA PRO A 670 -14.31 11.49 8.82
C PRO A 670 -15.60 10.87 9.38
N PRO A 671 -16.77 11.53 9.20
CA PRO A 671 -18.06 11.07 9.71
C PRO A 671 -18.42 9.63 9.37
N VAL A 672 -18.05 9.14 8.20
CA VAL A 672 -18.30 7.75 7.79
C VAL A 672 -17.66 6.71 8.72
N TYR A 673 -16.47 6.96 9.24
CA TYR A 673 -15.81 6.04 10.19
C TYR A 673 -16.35 6.20 11.60
N ALA A 674 -16.69 7.43 12.01
CA ALA A 674 -17.38 7.67 13.27
C ALA A 674 -18.77 6.99 13.28
N MET A 675 -19.49 7.00 12.15
CA MET A 675 -20.75 6.27 12.00
C MET A 675 -20.54 4.75 12.14
N GLN A 676 -19.49 4.18 11.53
CA GLN A 676 -19.19 2.76 11.66
C GLN A 676 -18.92 2.39 13.14
N ALA A 677 -18.06 3.12 13.82
CA ALA A 677 -17.80 2.91 15.26
C ALA A 677 -19.07 3.01 16.11
N LYS A 678 -19.98 3.94 15.78
CA LYS A 678 -21.26 4.05 16.48
C LYS A 678 -22.24 2.90 16.18
N VAL A 679 -22.19 2.28 14.98
CA VAL A 679 -22.92 1.04 14.67
C VAL A 679 -22.44 -0.10 15.58
N ASP A 680 -21.14 -0.17 15.81
CA ASP A 680 -20.55 -1.22 16.64
C ASP A 680 -20.94 -1.03 18.11
N LEU A 681 -20.86 0.20 18.63
CA LEU A 681 -21.36 0.51 19.97
C LEU A 681 -22.87 0.25 20.11
N ALA A 682 -23.63 0.50 19.05
CA ALA A 682 -25.07 0.15 19.02
C ALA A 682 -25.30 -1.36 19.11
N LEU A 683 -24.53 -2.18 18.38
CA LEU A 683 -24.58 -3.63 18.49
C LEU A 683 -24.14 -4.12 19.88
N LEU A 684 -23.15 -3.46 20.50
CA LEU A 684 -22.75 -3.73 21.89
C LEU A 684 -23.89 -3.45 22.87
N ALA A 685 -24.57 -2.29 22.72
CA ALA A 685 -25.73 -1.94 23.56
C ALA A 685 -26.86 -2.99 23.46
N VAL A 686 -27.13 -3.49 22.25
CA VAL A 686 -28.08 -4.60 22.03
C VAL A 686 -27.63 -5.87 22.73
N GLN A 687 -26.37 -6.28 22.62
CA GLN A 687 -25.85 -7.50 23.25
C GLN A 687 -25.80 -7.44 24.76
N GLN A 688 -25.61 -6.25 25.33
CA GLN A 688 -25.58 -5.99 26.76
C GLN A 688 -26.97 -5.67 27.35
N ALA A 689 -28.00 -5.58 26.50
CA ALA A 689 -29.36 -5.14 26.85
C ALA A 689 -29.39 -3.76 27.55
N ASP A 690 -28.49 -2.86 27.15
CA ASP A 690 -28.39 -1.50 27.71
C ASP A 690 -29.39 -0.57 27.01
N GLN A 691 -30.51 -0.32 27.68
CA GLN A 691 -31.60 0.51 27.14
C GLN A 691 -31.21 1.98 26.97
N SER A 692 -30.32 2.51 27.83
CA SER A 692 -29.91 3.91 27.79
C SER A 692 -28.99 4.15 26.59
N ALA A 693 -27.99 3.32 26.42
CA ALA A 693 -27.10 3.36 25.27
C ALA A 693 -27.87 3.08 23.96
N ALA A 694 -28.82 2.14 23.98
CA ALA A 694 -29.67 1.85 22.83
C ALA A 694 -30.48 3.08 22.37
N ALA A 695 -31.04 3.88 23.31
CA ALA A 695 -31.79 5.09 22.98
C ALA A 695 -30.90 6.20 22.36
N GLU A 696 -29.68 6.36 22.85
CA GLU A 696 -28.72 7.30 22.30
C GLU A 696 -28.35 6.92 20.85
N HIS A 697 -27.95 5.67 20.64
CA HIS A 697 -27.57 5.17 19.31
C HIS A 697 -28.75 5.14 18.33
N TYR A 698 -29.95 4.83 18.81
CA TYR A 698 -31.17 4.88 18.00
C TYR A 698 -31.36 6.27 17.38
N SER A 699 -31.30 7.30 18.24
CA SER A 699 -31.49 8.68 17.79
C SER A 699 -30.45 9.11 16.73
N TYR A 700 -29.21 8.67 16.88
CA TYR A 700 -28.14 8.94 15.92
C TYR A 700 -28.37 8.27 14.56
N HIS A 701 -28.73 6.99 14.55
CA HIS A 701 -28.84 6.21 13.29
C HIS A 701 -30.15 6.41 12.55
N LEU A 702 -31.15 7.08 13.15
CA LEU A 702 -32.45 7.30 12.53
C LEU A 702 -32.35 8.08 11.19
N GLY A 703 -31.38 8.98 11.05
CA GLY A 703 -31.10 9.71 9.83
C GLY A 703 -30.45 8.89 8.70
N GLN A 704 -30.02 7.66 8.95
CA GLN A 704 -29.30 6.79 8.00
C GLN A 704 -30.13 5.58 7.54
N ARG A 705 -31.45 5.64 7.65
CA ARG A 705 -32.37 4.58 7.21
C ARG A 705 -32.19 4.29 5.72
N GLY A 706 -32.46 3.06 5.33
CA GLY A 706 -32.30 2.62 3.94
C GLY A 706 -30.86 2.48 3.49
N THR A 707 -29.93 2.33 4.43
CA THR A 707 -28.50 2.09 4.15
C THR A 707 -27.98 0.87 4.87
N MET A 708 -26.76 0.45 4.52
CA MET A 708 -26.12 -0.75 5.08
C MET A 708 -24.65 -0.50 5.40
N ILE A 709 -24.16 -1.11 6.45
CA ILE A 709 -22.72 -1.34 6.67
C ILE A 709 -22.42 -2.73 6.11
N PRO A 710 -21.69 -2.82 4.98
CA PRO A 710 -21.46 -4.09 4.30
C PRO A 710 -20.85 -5.17 5.21
N ASN A 711 -21.41 -6.36 5.19
CA ASN A 711 -21.08 -7.53 6.03
C ASN A 711 -21.30 -7.35 7.56
N VAL A 712 -21.99 -6.30 7.99
CA VAL A 712 -22.31 -6.07 9.41
C VAL A 712 -23.82 -6.07 9.63
N SER A 713 -24.52 -5.04 9.16
CA SER A 713 -25.97 -4.91 9.30
C SER A 713 -26.54 -3.83 8.41
N SER A 714 -27.78 -4.00 7.95
CA SER A 714 -28.59 -2.86 7.50
C SER A 714 -28.93 -1.96 8.68
N ILE A 715 -29.01 -0.64 8.44
CA ILE A 715 -29.33 0.33 9.51
C ILE A 715 -30.76 0.11 10.01
N ASP A 716 -31.70 -0.21 9.14
CA ASP A 716 -33.07 -0.49 9.54
C ASP A 716 -33.17 -1.73 10.46
N ARG A 717 -32.41 -2.80 10.20
CA ARG A 717 -32.32 -3.95 11.12
C ARG A 717 -31.71 -3.55 12.47
N LEU A 718 -30.63 -2.75 12.46
CA LEU A 718 -30.02 -2.22 13.68
C LEU A 718 -31.03 -1.39 14.49
N LEU A 719 -31.80 -0.50 13.84
CA LEU A 719 -32.86 0.27 14.47
C LEU A 719 -33.97 -0.64 15.07
N GLY A 720 -34.30 -1.72 14.39
CA GLY A 720 -35.21 -2.75 14.89
C GLY A 720 -34.70 -3.40 16.18
N LEU A 721 -33.42 -3.79 16.20
CA LEU A 721 -32.77 -4.36 17.38
C LEU A 721 -32.68 -3.35 18.54
N LEU A 722 -32.32 -2.10 18.29
CA LEU A 722 -32.25 -1.03 19.29
C LEU A 722 -33.65 -0.74 19.86
N SER A 723 -34.67 -0.62 19.03
CA SER A 723 -36.06 -0.42 19.46
C SER A 723 -36.55 -1.56 20.35
N ARG A 724 -36.19 -2.81 20.01
CA ARG A 724 -36.46 -4.00 20.81
C ARG A 724 -35.75 -3.92 22.19
N THR A 725 -34.47 -3.54 22.21
CA THR A 725 -33.71 -3.36 23.44
C THR A 725 -34.33 -2.29 24.36
N MET A 726 -34.90 -1.23 23.77
CA MET A 726 -35.67 -0.21 24.48
C MET A 726 -37.08 -0.63 24.89
N CYS A 727 -37.48 -1.88 24.63
CA CYS A 727 -38.84 -2.40 24.83
C CYS A 727 -39.92 -1.68 23.98
N ASN A 728 -39.54 -1.05 22.88
CA ASN A 728 -40.44 -0.34 21.97
C ASN A 728 -40.80 -1.25 20.78
N LEU A 729 -41.62 -2.27 21.06
CA LEU A 729 -41.83 -3.41 20.17
C LEU A 729 -42.53 -3.05 18.85
N ASP A 730 -43.51 -2.12 18.88
CA ASP A 730 -44.21 -1.69 17.66
C ASP A 730 -43.26 -0.96 16.69
N GLN A 731 -42.37 -0.13 17.23
CA GLN A 731 -41.36 0.55 16.45
C GLN A 731 -40.31 -0.42 15.91
N SER A 732 -39.93 -1.42 16.72
CA SER A 732 -39.04 -2.49 16.30
C SER A 732 -39.60 -3.23 15.07
N VAL A 733 -40.89 -3.58 15.09
CA VAL A 733 -41.60 -4.21 13.98
C VAL A 733 -41.56 -3.36 12.73
N SER A 734 -41.82 -2.05 12.84
CA SER A 734 -41.75 -1.15 11.69
C SER A 734 -40.39 -1.15 11.02
N HIS A 735 -39.30 -1.07 11.82
CA HIS A 735 -37.94 -1.06 11.30
C HIS A 735 -37.53 -2.40 10.70
N PHE A 736 -37.98 -3.53 11.26
CA PHE A 736 -37.71 -4.82 10.63
C PHE A 736 -38.45 -4.99 9.30
N GLU A 737 -39.66 -4.44 9.13
CA GLU A 737 -40.32 -4.42 7.82
C GLU A 737 -39.52 -3.62 6.78
N ASP A 738 -39.03 -2.43 7.17
CA ASP A 738 -38.15 -1.62 6.32
C ASP A 738 -36.88 -2.41 5.96
N ALA A 739 -36.26 -3.10 6.94
CA ALA A 739 -35.07 -3.92 6.72
C ALA A 739 -35.30 -5.04 5.72
N LEU A 740 -36.42 -5.77 5.86
CA LEU A 740 -36.79 -6.83 4.91
C LEU A 740 -37.03 -6.29 3.49
N ALA A 741 -37.74 -5.17 3.39
CA ALA A 741 -37.97 -4.50 2.11
C ALA A 741 -36.65 -4.07 1.44
N PHE A 742 -35.74 -3.47 2.23
CA PHE A 742 -34.41 -3.09 1.78
C PHE A 742 -33.61 -4.30 1.30
N CYS A 743 -33.48 -5.35 2.12
CA CYS A 743 -32.69 -6.54 1.79
C CYS A 743 -33.22 -7.30 0.56
N ARG A 744 -34.54 -7.42 0.44
CA ARG A 744 -35.17 -8.07 -0.73
C ARG A 744 -34.95 -7.27 -2.01
N LYS A 745 -35.10 -5.93 -1.97
CA LYS A 745 -34.78 -5.06 -3.10
C LYS A 745 -33.32 -5.14 -3.49
N ALA A 746 -32.41 -5.12 -2.51
CA ALA A 746 -30.98 -5.11 -2.73
C ALA A 746 -30.41 -6.49 -3.12
N GLY A 747 -31.12 -7.60 -2.89
CA GLY A 747 -30.60 -8.95 -3.09
C GLY A 747 -29.62 -9.42 -2.02
N TYR A 748 -29.63 -8.82 -0.81
CA TYR A 748 -28.71 -9.14 0.29
C TYR A 748 -29.20 -10.37 1.07
N ARG A 749 -28.97 -11.55 0.51
CA ARG A 749 -29.50 -12.82 1.04
C ARG A 749 -29.04 -13.15 2.48
N PRO A 750 -27.75 -13.04 2.85
CA PRO A 750 -27.32 -13.31 4.23
C PRO A 750 -27.97 -12.37 5.24
N GLU A 751 -28.03 -11.08 4.94
CA GLU A 751 -28.64 -10.08 5.84
C GLU A 751 -30.15 -10.26 5.94
N LEU A 752 -30.83 -10.66 4.85
CA LEU A 752 -32.25 -10.99 4.85
C LEU A 752 -32.54 -12.15 5.81
N ALA A 753 -31.71 -13.20 5.77
CA ALA A 753 -31.88 -14.35 6.67
C ALA A 753 -31.74 -13.95 8.14
N TRP A 754 -30.75 -13.12 8.47
CA TRP A 754 -30.58 -12.57 9.82
C TRP A 754 -31.73 -11.65 10.22
N ALA A 755 -32.20 -10.75 9.33
CA ALA A 755 -33.32 -9.85 9.59
C ALA A 755 -34.62 -10.61 9.88
N CYS A 756 -34.88 -11.66 9.13
CA CYS A 756 -36.03 -12.55 9.39
C CYS A 756 -35.97 -13.22 10.78
N CYS A 757 -34.78 -13.71 11.16
CA CYS A 757 -34.59 -14.35 12.47
C CYS A 757 -34.75 -13.33 13.63
N ASP A 758 -34.11 -12.17 13.55
CA ASP A 758 -34.18 -11.16 14.61
C ASP A 758 -35.57 -10.50 14.69
N TYR A 759 -36.26 -10.37 13.55
CA TYR A 759 -37.65 -9.89 13.52
C TYR A 759 -38.61 -10.88 14.21
N SER A 760 -38.41 -12.19 13.96
CA SER A 760 -39.21 -13.22 14.65
C SER A 760 -39.06 -13.12 16.18
N ASP A 761 -37.83 -12.83 16.69
CA ASP A 761 -37.61 -12.62 18.11
C ASP A 761 -38.42 -11.39 18.65
N GLY A 762 -38.47 -10.30 17.87
CA GLY A 762 -39.26 -9.11 18.23
C GLY A 762 -40.76 -9.34 18.24
N LEU A 763 -41.29 -10.12 17.29
CA LEU A 763 -42.70 -10.52 17.24
C LEU A 763 -43.07 -11.46 18.41
N PHE A 764 -42.16 -12.40 18.71
CA PHE A 764 -42.34 -13.30 19.85
C PHE A 764 -42.46 -12.54 21.19
N GLU A 765 -41.64 -11.50 21.38
CA GLU A 765 -41.69 -10.63 22.57
C GLU A 765 -42.96 -9.75 22.59
N ARG A 766 -43.44 -9.28 21.41
CA ARG A 766 -44.65 -8.45 21.32
C ARG A 766 -45.90 -9.27 21.58
N ASN A 767 -45.93 -10.51 21.09
CA ASN A 767 -46.98 -11.51 21.29
C ASN A 767 -48.42 -11.03 20.94
N ASP A 768 -48.56 -10.31 19.83
CA ASP A 768 -49.87 -9.95 19.27
C ASP A 768 -50.49 -11.16 18.52
N MET A 769 -51.83 -11.11 18.23
CA MET A 769 -52.60 -12.22 17.73
C MET A 769 -52.03 -12.81 16.41
N GLU A 770 -51.47 -11.98 15.52
CA GLU A 770 -50.93 -12.41 14.24
C GLU A 770 -49.42 -12.69 14.29
N ASP A 771 -48.74 -12.35 15.39
CA ASP A 771 -47.30 -12.40 15.49
C ASP A 771 -46.76 -13.84 15.42
N HIS A 772 -47.47 -14.80 16.00
CA HIS A 772 -47.01 -16.19 15.97
C HIS A 772 -46.95 -16.76 14.53
N ALA A 773 -47.98 -16.51 13.71
CA ALA A 773 -48.00 -16.97 12.32
C ALA A 773 -46.93 -16.28 11.47
N LYS A 774 -46.74 -14.99 11.69
CA LYS A 774 -45.72 -14.21 11.00
C LYS A 774 -44.30 -14.62 11.41
N SER A 775 -44.05 -14.85 12.72
CA SER A 775 -42.78 -15.37 13.24
C SER A 775 -42.42 -16.73 12.58
N MET A 776 -43.39 -17.64 12.48
CA MET A 776 -43.18 -18.94 11.81
C MET A 776 -42.78 -18.76 10.34
N ALA A 777 -43.49 -17.91 9.59
CA ALA A 777 -43.20 -17.65 8.18
C ALA A 777 -41.81 -17.02 7.99
N LEU A 778 -41.40 -16.08 8.86
CA LEU A 778 -40.07 -15.45 8.84
C LEU A 778 -38.97 -16.47 9.17
N LEU A 779 -39.17 -17.33 10.16
CA LEU A 779 -38.20 -18.38 10.49
C LEU A 779 -38.07 -19.42 9.37
N ASP A 780 -39.17 -19.78 8.71
CA ASP A 780 -39.13 -20.67 7.55
C ASP A 780 -38.38 -20.03 6.37
N GLU A 781 -38.56 -18.72 6.10
CA GLU A 781 -37.79 -17.99 5.10
C GLU A 781 -36.30 -17.92 5.50
N SER A 782 -36.00 -17.60 6.75
CA SER A 782 -34.62 -17.57 7.28
C SER A 782 -33.97 -18.95 7.18
N LEU A 783 -34.67 -20.01 7.51
CA LEU A 783 -34.18 -21.38 7.41
C LEU A 783 -33.87 -21.76 5.96
N ALA A 784 -34.77 -21.45 5.04
CA ALA A 784 -34.58 -21.73 3.62
C ALA A 784 -33.34 -21.05 3.07
N ILE A 785 -33.17 -19.77 3.37
CA ILE A 785 -31.99 -18.98 2.91
C ILE A 785 -30.73 -19.47 3.60
N SER A 786 -30.73 -19.60 4.92
CA SER A 786 -29.53 -19.99 5.68
C SER A 786 -29.07 -21.43 5.38
N ALA A 787 -29.98 -22.33 5.10
CA ALA A 787 -29.66 -23.71 4.68
C ALA A 787 -29.08 -23.73 3.25
N ASP A 788 -29.65 -22.98 2.31
CA ASP A 788 -29.18 -22.87 0.94
C ASP A 788 -27.76 -22.25 0.88
N LEU A 789 -27.51 -21.22 1.69
CA LEU A 789 -26.20 -20.56 1.79
C LEU A 789 -25.19 -21.30 2.69
N GLY A 790 -25.60 -22.33 3.42
CA GLY A 790 -24.73 -23.05 4.35
C GLY A 790 -24.35 -22.25 5.59
N MET A 791 -25.16 -21.30 6.04
CA MET A 791 -24.97 -20.49 7.24
C MET A 791 -25.26 -21.29 8.50
N ARG A 792 -24.43 -22.28 8.82
CA ARG A 792 -24.68 -23.27 9.91
C ARG A 792 -25.04 -22.65 11.26
N PRO A 793 -24.35 -21.56 11.75
CA PRO A 793 -24.72 -20.95 13.02
C PRO A 793 -26.12 -20.35 13.02
N LEU A 794 -26.52 -19.67 11.95
CA LEU A 794 -27.88 -19.14 11.83
C LEU A 794 -28.93 -20.26 11.67
N THR A 795 -28.66 -21.26 10.82
CA THR A 795 -29.54 -22.43 10.65
C THR A 795 -29.81 -23.11 11.99
N LYS A 796 -28.78 -23.30 12.83
CA LYS A 796 -28.94 -23.86 14.18
C LYS A 796 -29.83 -22.95 15.05
N ARG A 797 -29.58 -21.67 15.09
CA ARG A 797 -30.37 -20.69 15.88
C ARG A 797 -31.84 -20.66 15.44
N VAL A 798 -32.09 -20.66 14.12
CA VAL A 798 -33.46 -20.70 13.59
C VAL A 798 -34.21 -21.98 13.98
N ASN A 799 -33.55 -23.12 13.89
CA ASN A 799 -34.18 -24.39 14.31
C ASN A 799 -34.53 -24.39 15.80
N GLU A 800 -33.66 -23.93 16.67
CA GLU A 800 -33.89 -23.76 18.11
C GLU A 800 -35.14 -22.88 18.37
N ARG A 801 -35.33 -21.81 17.62
CA ARG A 801 -36.49 -20.91 17.72
C ARG A 801 -37.76 -21.54 17.20
N LEU A 802 -37.69 -22.27 16.08
CA LEU A 802 -38.85 -23.03 15.54
C LEU A 802 -39.32 -24.11 16.52
N GLU A 803 -38.39 -24.78 17.20
CA GLU A 803 -38.73 -25.76 18.23
C GLU A 803 -39.44 -25.10 19.44
N LEU A 804 -38.95 -23.94 19.89
CA LEU A 804 -39.57 -23.15 20.94
C LEU A 804 -40.98 -22.70 20.57
N LEU A 805 -41.19 -22.16 19.39
CA LEU A 805 -42.49 -21.71 18.91
C LEU A 805 -43.47 -22.90 18.74
N ARG A 806 -43.01 -24.06 18.26
CA ARG A 806 -43.84 -25.29 18.10
C ARG A 806 -44.17 -25.94 19.44
N SER A 807 -43.31 -25.78 20.45
CA SER A 807 -43.51 -26.34 21.80
C SER A 807 -44.45 -25.52 22.66
N GLN A 808 -44.67 -24.24 22.32
CA GLN A 808 -45.72 -23.46 22.98
C GLN A 808 -47.07 -23.82 22.37
N PRO A 809 -48.00 -24.35 23.16
CA PRO A 809 -49.37 -24.53 22.66
C PRO A 809 -49.86 -23.13 22.24
N ASN A 810 -50.58 -23.07 21.09
CA ASN A 810 -51.38 -21.87 20.76
C ASN A 810 -52.19 -21.56 22.03
N ALA A 811 -51.75 -20.56 22.78
CA ALA A 811 -52.51 -20.11 23.93
C ALA A 811 -53.84 -19.61 23.38
N ALA A 812 -54.85 -20.43 23.53
CA ALA A 812 -56.22 -19.95 23.37
C ALA A 812 -56.29 -18.65 24.19
N PRO A 813 -56.96 -17.63 23.72
CA PRO A 813 -56.97 -16.32 24.41
C PRO A 813 -57.36 -16.57 25.85
N ALA A 814 -56.44 -16.24 26.78
CA ALA A 814 -56.59 -16.51 28.23
C ALA A 814 -57.77 -15.75 28.83
N TYR A 815 -58.33 -14.84 28.06
CA TYR A 815 -59.43 -13.99 28.53
C TYR A 815 -60.69 -14.08 27.64
N PRO A 816 -61.87 -13.92 28.19
CA PRO A 816 -63.12 -13.91 27.42
C PRO A 816 -63.09 -12.87 26.28
N GLY A 817 -63.67 -13.25 25.12
CA GLY A 817 -63.72 -12.41 23.91
C GLY A 817 -62.43 -12.30 23.13
N GLY A 818 -61.43 -13.15 23.41
CA GLY A 818 -60.19 -13.16 22.62
C GLY A 818 -59.23 -12.00 22.96
N LEU A 819 -59.36 -11.39 24.14
CA LEU A 819 -58.53 -10.32 24.59
C LEU A 819 -57.13 -10.81 25.02
N THR A 820 -56.10 -10.09 24.66
CA THR A 820 -54.74 -10.27 25.19
C THR A 820 -54.62 -9.67 26.61
N GLU A 821 -53.59 -10.07 27.34
CA GLU A 821 -53.31 -9.52 28.69
C GLU A 821 -53.23 -8.00 28.67
N ARG A 822 -52.57 -7.42 27.65
CA ARG A 822 -52.44 -5.97 27.48
C ARG A 822 -53.79 -5.30 27.14
N GLU A 823 -54.63 -5.93 26.37
CA GLU A 823 -55.95 -5.42 26.08
C GLU A 823 -56.87 -5.52 27.36
N VAL A 824 -56.66 -6.52 28.19
CA VAL A 824 -57.33 -6.57 29.51
C VAL A 824 -56.90 -5.49 30.43
N GLU A 825 -55.60 -5.16 30.47
CA GLU A 825 -55.09 -4.00 31.26
C GLU A 825 -55.72 -2.68 30.77
N VAL A 826 -55.72 -2.46 29.42
CA VAL A 826 -56.37 -1.29 28.84
C VAL A 826 -57.88 -1.29 29.12
N LEU A 827 -58.55 -2.44 29.02
CA LEU A 827 -59.99 -2.57 29.32
C LEU A 827 -60.30 -2.28 30.81
N ARG A 828 -59.46 -2.70 31.75
CA ARG A 828 -59.57 -2.37 33.17
C ARG A 828 -59.52 -0.87 33.43
N LEU A 829 -58.49 -0.22 32.84
CA LEU A 829 -58.33 1.23 32.96
C LEU A 829 -59.45 2.02 32.23
N LEU A 830 -59.87 1.52 31.08
CA LEU A 830 -61.04 2.06 30.37
C LEU A 830 -62.29 1.96 31.21
N ALA A 831 -62.55 0.78 31.80
CA ALA A 831 -63.74 0.53 32.58
C ALA A 831 -63.75 1.28 33.97
N SER A 832 -62.55 1.56 34.50
CA SER A 832 -62.38 2.45 35.70
C SER A 832 -62.56 3.95 35.40
N GLY A 833 -62.87 4.29 34.15
CA GLY A 833 -63.22 5.70 33.81
C GLY A 833 -62.09 6.51 33.19
N LYS A 834 -60.90 6.03 33.04
CA LYS A 834 -59.74 6.77 32.51
C LYS A 834 -59.86 7.07 31.01
N THR A 835 -59.47 8.27 30.60
CA THR A 835 -59.41 8.71 29.22
C THR A 835 -58.27 8.01 28.46
N ASN A 836 -58.28 8.02 27.16
CA ASN A 836 -57.17 7.45 26.38
C ASN A 836 -55.82 8.09 26.68
N SER A 837 -55.78 9.35 27.06
CA SER A 837 -54.54 10.04 27.45
C SER A 837 -54.02 9.56 28.79
N GLU A 838 -54.95 9.38 29.80
CA GLU A 838 -54.57 8.86 31.12
C GLU A 838 -54.17 7.40 31.09
N ILE A 839 -54.79 6.59 30.18
CA ILE A 839 -54.39 5.20 29.91
C ILE A 839 -52.98 5.15 29.29
N ALA A 840 -52.70 6.09 28.38
CA ALA A 840 -51.38 6.20 27.75
C ALA A 840 -50.29 6.57 28.75
N GLU A 841 -50.57 7.50 29.63
CA GLU A 841 -49.64 7.90 30.72
C GLU A 841 -49.39 6.76 31.72
N GLU A 842 -50.39 6.06 32.15
CA GLU A 842 -50.28 4.99 33.16
C GLU A 842 -49.61 3.75 32.58
N LEU A 843 -49.81 3.46 31.32
CA LEU A 843 -49.21 2.33 30.64
C LEU A 843 -47.91 2.69 29.92
N ILE A 844 -47.47 3.94 30.01
CA ILE A 844 -46.23 4.47 29.38
C ILE A 844 -46.18 4.18 27.86
N ILE A 845 -47.30 4.50 27.17
CA ILE A 845 -47.45 4.31 25.69
C ILE A 845 -47.89 5.62 25.07
N ALA A 846 -47.79 5.73 23.72
CA ALA A 846 -48.34 6.87 23.00
C ALA A 846 -49.86 6.89 23.03
N GLU A 847 -50.49 8.05 23.11
CA GLU A 847 -51.98 8.18 23.10
C GLU A 847 -52.63 7.55 21.88
N ALA A 848 -51.95 7.64 20.72
CA ALA A 848 -52.36 6.96 19.49
C ALA A 848 -52.40 5.41 19.65
N THR A 849 -51.46 4.84 20.39
CA THR A 849 -51.39 3.44 20.70
C THR A 849 -52.52 3.01 21.63
N SER A 850 -52.81 3.83 22.68
CA SER A 850 -53.95 3.63 23.58
C SER A 850 -55.27 3.65 22.83
N ARG A 851 -55.52 4.61 21.94
CA ARG A 851 -56.70 4.68 21.06
C ARG A 851 -56.84 3.44 20.20
N ARG A 852 -55.72 2.93 19.65
CA ARG A 852 -55.72 1.71 18.82
C ARG A 852 -56.11 0.46 19.64
N HIS A 853 -55.58 0.32 20.85
CA HIS A 853 -55.97 -0.77 21.75
C HIS A 853 -57.44 -0.70 22.11
N VAL A 854 -57.96 0.47 22.41
CA VAL A 854 -59.39 0.66 22.69
C VAL A 854 -60.26 0.26 21.48
N ALA A 855 -59.87 0.65 20.27
CA ALA A 855 -60.59 0.24 19.05
C ALA A 855 -60.58 -1.28 18.83
N ASN A 856 -59.42 -1.91 19.00
CA ASN A 856 -59.26 -3.35 18.88
C ASN A 856 -60.07 -4.13 19.92
N ILE A 857 -60.11 -3.61 21.17
CA ILE A 857 -60.91 -4.14 22.24
C ILE A 857 -62.39 -4.10 21.86
N TYR A 858 -62.91 -2.95 21.40
CA TYR A 858 -64.32 -2.80 21.00
C TYR A 858 -64.70 -3.81 19.90
N GLU A 859 -63.81 -3.96 18.89
CA GLU A 859 -64.00 -4.91 17.81
C GLU A 859 -64.08 -6.36 18.35
N LYS A 860 -63.12 -6.76 19.20
CA LYS A 860 -63.02 -8.13 19.73
C LYS A 860 -64.20 -8.51 20.62
N ILE A 861 -64.69 -7.58 21.48
CA ILE A 861 -65.79 -7.86 22.40
C ILE A 861 -67.16 -7.48 21.84
N GLY A 862 -67.21 -6.93 20.58
CA GLY A 862 -68.47 -6.50 19.96
C GLY A 862 -69.13 -5.30 20.65
N ALA A 863 -68.34 -4.41 21.25
CA ALA A 863 -68.82 -3.18 21.91
C ALA A 863 -68.77 -2.00 20.96
N SER A 864 -69.80 -1.17 20.94
CA SER A 864 -69.87 0.04 20.13
C SER A 864 -69.42 1.30 20.86
N ASN A 865 -69.28 1.25 22.17
CA ASN A 865 -68.90 2.37 23.01
C ASN A 865 -68.33 1.93 24.38
N ARG A 866 -67.80 2.95 25.09
CA ARG A 866 -67.17 2.70 26.41
C ARG A 866 -68.11 2.02 27.42
N ALA A 867 -69.38 2.43 27.48
CA ALA A 867 -70.32 1.88 28.42
C ALA A 867 -70.62 0.37 28.15
N GLU A 868 -70.62 -0.05 26.92
CA GLU A 868 -70.75 -1.43 26.53
C GLU A 868 -69.47 -2.22 26.89
N ALA A 869 -68.32 -1.71 26.65
CA ALA A 869 -67.06 -2.32 27.04
C ALA A 869 -66.92 -2.44 28.57
N THR A 870 -67.36 -1.44 29.37
CA THR A 870 -67.43 -1.52 30.81
C THR A 870 -68.39 -2.60 31.30
N ARG A 871 -69.60 -2.69 30.72
CA ARG A 871 -70.54 -3.76 31.04
C ARG A 871 -69.97 -5.12 30.72
N TYR A 872 -69.26 -5.25 29.58
CA TYR A 872 -68.58 -6.50 29.21
C TYR A 872 -67.54 -6.87 30.28
N ALA A 873 -66.67 -5.95 30.68
CA ALA A 873 -65.60 -6.15 31.65
C ALA A 873 -66.14 -6.62 33.01
N ILE A 874 -67.30 -6.09 33.46
CA ILE A 874 -67.96 -6.49 34.68
C ILE A 874 -68.60 -7.88 34.53
N ARG A 875 -69.29 -8.11 33.43
CA ARG A 875 -69.98 -9.41 33.17
C ARG A 875 -69.00 -10.59 33.10
N GLU A 876 -67.82 -10.40 32.48
CA GLU A 876 -66.80 -11.41 32.29
C GLU A 876 -65.82 -11.49 33.48
N GLY A 877 -66.06 -10.72 34.56
CA GLY A 877 -65.21 -10.75 35.74
C GLY A 877 -63.81 -10.12 35.60
N ILE A 878 -63.60 -9.34 34.56
CA ILE A 878 -62.34 -8.62 34.30
C ILE A 878 -62.18 -7.45 35.33
N LEU A 879 -63.31 -6.86 35.79
CA LEU A 879 -63.39 -5.93 36.91
C LEU A 879 -64.20 -6.60 38.03
N PRO A 880 -63.76 -6.58 39.30
CA PRO A 880 -64.57 -7.01 40.46
C PRO A 880 -65.79 -6.10 40.62
N ALA A 881 -66.94 -6.65 40.97
CA ALA A 881 -68.23 -5.93 41.11
C ALA A 881 -68.27 -4.90 42.24
N GLU A 882 -67.20 -4.81 43.07
CA GLU A 882 -67.10 -3.88 44.24
C GLU A 882 -66.53 -2.48 43.88
N ASP A 883 -66.00 -2.27 42.72
CA ASP A 883 -65.45 -0.95 42.33
C ASP A 883 -66.51 0.01 41.67
N ASN A 884 -67.80 -0.27 41.84
CA ASN A 884 -68.89 0.53 41.31
C ASN A 884 -69.35 1.63 42.32
N LEU A 885 -68.42 2.50 42.76
CA LEU A 885 -68.84 3.77 43.39
C LEU A 885 -68.64 4.92 42.38
N ILE A 886 -69.57 4.98 41.42
CA ILE A 886 -69.85 6.25 40.70
C ILE A 886 -70.69 7.10 41.64
N SER A 887 -70.12 8.12 42.29
CA SER A 887 -70.83 9.21 42.85
C SER A 887 -71.56 10.02 41.79
N PRO A 888 -72.81 10.27 41.88
CA PRO A 888 -73.51 11.12 40.93
C PRO A 888 -73.23 12.60 41.25
N ALA A 889 -72.60 13.32 40.35
CA ALA A 889 -72.74 14.76 40.21
C ALA A 889 -72.80 15.18 38.79
#